data_fb4687be6c9ca344800317e818ba68e8
#
_entry.id   fb4687be6c9ca344800317e818ba68e8
#
_cell.length_a   1.000
_cell.length_b   1.000
_cell.length_c   1.000
_cell.angle_alpha   90.00
_cell.angle_beta   90.00
_cell.angle_gamma   90.00
#
_symmetry.space_group_name_H-M   'P 1'
#
loop_
_entity.id
_entity.type
_entity.pdbx_description
1 polymer ?
#
loop_
_entity_poly.entity_id
_entity_poly.type
_entity_poly.pdbx_seq_one_letter_code
_entity_poly.pdbx_strand_id
1 'polypeptide(L)'
;LEKKYFESDWAYDLESYPNCFTMTIIHCSGKHLRQYEISDRADDTEGLANCLRYLLKNKCRMVGYNNLSYDYTLVHDIVQELVAAKAEKRSPKITAAKMYKLTTQIINKMNESEGKWYGVREDEHFIKQVDLYKIHHFDNAAKATSLKMLEVNMRSENVEDLPFDVGKRLVDREMDILLKYNKHDVMETLKFYYYSYEALQLRVELSEKFGFDCTNFSDSKIGETLFINRLEEEKKGICYTVGRYGRKINQTKRDNIPLKDCLFDYIGFKRPEFQAVHKWLEAQVVSETKGVFSDYEEHQLGELAKYAQMKEKKVLFKNRFNLDSKEKPKADFDVENEPHMQELERLKVEFLKDHPCGFFEIKETKTKKLNRLKVTGIYRVVESINTVVDGEQYVYGTGGIHMSIEGQIVKDDENWKIIDADVTSMYPSISIANNVYPEHLGQTFCKVYKDLFNERKKYPKGSGPNGAIKLALNSVYGKSNSEFSPLYDPKYTLTITVNGQLSLSMLAEQFLEIGCKIIQCNTDGVTALVPRHKEDAYYAITKAWEKTVGLQLEYAVYKMMALADVNNYLAVYEDGKVKSKGRYEVAHFEKLGWSKNHSAMIVPIAVMEYIVNGKDVEKTILSHKDEFDFLLRAKIPRSSKLYLVYDDGREVQQQNICRYYPSEEGGKLVKLMPGLKPGDDWRRLGIDTEWSVETCNNIKEFDWSKLNYEYYISEAKKLITAVGG
;
A
#
# COMPACT_ATOMS: atom_id res chain seq x y z
N LEU A 1 20.79 -17.47 -2.70
CA LEU A 1 20.17 -16.83 -3.86
C LEU A 1 20.73 -17.44 -5.14
N GLU A 2 19.85 -17.99 -6.02
CA GLU A 2 20.22 -18.53 -7.31
C GLU A 2 20.41 -17.37 -8.30
N LYS A 3 21.55 -17.36 -9.02
CA LYS A 3 21.90 -16.31 -9.98
C LYS A 3 21.35 -16.64 -11.37
N LYS A 4 20.04 -16.43 -11.56
CA LYS A 4 19.39 -16.53 -12.86
C LYS A 4 19.43 -15.18 -13.56
N TYR A 5 19.73 -15.16 -14.88
CA TYR A 5 19.85 -13.91 -15.64
C TYR A 5 19.61 -14.16 -17.14
N PHE A 6 19.34 -13.07 -17.86
CA PHE A 6 19.34 -13.07 -19.33
C PHE A 6 20.69 -12.58 -19.84
N GLU A 7 21.23 -13.24 -20.86
CA GLU A 7 22.54 -12.91 -21.45
C GLU A 7 22.62 -11.50 -22.04
N SER A 8 21.49 -10.86 -22.32
CA SER A 8 21.44 -9.49 -22.81
C SER A 8 21.46 -8.42 -21.72
N ASP A 9 21.41 -8.79 -20.44
CA ASP A 9 21.10 -7.87 -19.36
C ASP A 9 22.34 -7.37 -18.63
N TRP A 10 22.39 -6.05 -18.42
CA TRP A 10 23.45 -5.34 -17.74
C TRP A 10 22.86 -4.41 -16.66
N ALA A 11 23.13 -4.68 -15.41
CA ALA A 11 22.73 -3.81 -14.30
C ALA A 11 23.60 -2.56 -14.25
N TYR A 12 22.99 -1.39 -14.03
CA TYR A 12 23.69 -0.12 -13.97
C TYR A 12 23.04 0.87 -13.02
N ASP A 13 23.83 1.83 -12.60
CA ASP A 13 23.44 3.00 -11.83
C ASP A 13 24.41 4.14 -12.07
N LEU A 14 24.01 5.38 -11.80
CA LEU A 14 24.86 6.53 -12.00
C LEU A 14 24.69 7.61 -10.91
N GLU A 15 25.76 8.35 -10.66
CA GLU A 15 25.77 9.46 -9.71
C GLU A 15 26.24 10.74 -10.38
N SER A 16 25.62 11.86 -10.02
CA SER A 16 25.90 13.16 -10.64
C SER A 16 26.04 14.27 -9.61
N TYR A 17 27.25 14.80 -9.51
CA TYR A 17 27.64 15.95 -8.70
C TYR A 17 28.19 17.07 -9.58
N PRO A 18 28.31 18.34 -9.10
CA PRO A 18 28.73 19.46 -9.94
C PRO A 18 30.05 19.25 -10.68
N ASN A 19 30.97 18.46 -10.11
CA ASN A 19 32.28 18.18 -10.68
C ASN A 19 32.67 16.70 -10.75
N CYS A 20 31.69 15.80 -10.58
CA CYS A 20 31.90 14.36 -10.70
C CYS A 20 30.65 13.69 -11.22
N PHE A 21 30.75 13.03 -12.36
CA PHE A 21 29.75 12.12 -12.88
C PHE A 21 30.36 10.71 -12.93
N THR A 22 29.64 9.72 -12.41
CA THR A 22 30.07 8.32 -12.47
C THR A 22 28.94 7.42 -12.93
N MET A 23 29.32 6.41 -13.69
CA MET A 23 28.43 5.32 -14.09
C MET A 23 29.12 3.99 -13.81
N THR A 24 28.44 3.15 -13.05
CA THR A 24 28.86 1.77 -12.85
C THR A 24 27.90 0.84 -13.59
N ILE A 25 28.45 -0.18 -14.25
CA ILE A 25 27.67 -1.17 -14.99
C ILE A 25 28.31 -2.56 -14.85
N ILE A 26 27.46 -3.59 -14.72
CA ILE A 26 27.89 -4.98 -14.61
C ILE A 26 26.97 -5.88 -15.43
N HIS A 27 27.53 -6.86 -16.13
CA HIS A 27 26.72 -7.91 -16.75
C HIS A 27 25.98 -8.73 -15.68
N CYS A 28 24.70 -9.07 -15.91
CA CYS A 28 23.88 -9.74 -14.90
C CYS A 28 24.34 -11.17 -14.53
N SER A 29 25.35 -11.71 -15.21
CA SER A 29 26.09 -12.90 -14.72
C SER A 29 26.92 -12.64 -13.46
N GLY A 30 27.06 -11.39 -13.04
CA GLY A 30 27.96 -10.96 -11.96
C GLY A 30 29.43 -10.78 -12.42
N LYS A 31 29.68 -10.82 -13.74
CA LYS A 31 31.00 -10.61 -14.35
C LYS A 31 31.04 -9.29 -15.14
N HIS A 32 32.23 -8.92 -15.58
CA HIS A 32 32.43 -7.75 -16.47
C HIS A 32 31.97 -6.41 -15.85
N LEU A 33 32.29 -6.20 -14.57
CA LEU A 33 32.09 -4.92 -13.93
C LEU A 33 32.94 -3.85 -14.61
N ARG A 34 32.34 -2.69 -14.92
CA ARG A 34 32.97 -1.48 -15.44
C ARG A 34 32.49 -0.29 -14.62
N GLN A 35 33.41 0.63 -14.39
CA GLN A 35 33.11 1.89 -13.70
C GLN A 35 33.78 3.00 -14.48
N TYR A 36 33.06 4.08 -14.74
CA TYR A 36 33.50 5.25 -15.52
C TYR A 36 33.36 6.48 -14.65
N GLU A 37 34.38 7.32 -14.67
CA GLU A 37 34.43 8.60 -13.99
C GLU A 37 34.70 9.74 -15.00
N ILE A 38 33.86 10.78 -14.98
CA ILE A 38 34.08 12.04 -15.70
C ILE A 38 34.06 13.14 -14.65
N SER A 39 35.23 13.67 -14.30
CA SER A 39 35.41 14.59 -13.18
C SER A 39 36.49 15.57 -13.41
N ASP A 40 36.85 16.41 -12.39
CA ASP A 40 37.98 17.31 -12.43
C ASP A 40 39.35 16.56 -12.49
N ARG A 41 39.37 15.25 -12.13
CA ARG A 41 40.58 14.43 -12.06
C ARG A 41 40.66 13.30 -13.11
N ALA A 42 39.53 12.90 -13.70
CA ALA A 42 39.48 11.78 -14.66
C ALA A 42 38.51 12.04 -15.80
N ASP A 43 38.83 11.51 -16.98
CA ASP A 43 37.97 11.57 -18.17
C ASP A 43 37.89 10.19 -18.86
N ASP A 44 36.91 9.41 -18.43
CA ASP A 44 36.59 8.10 -19.03
C ASP A 44 35.57 8.18 -20.17
N THR A 45 35.37 9.35 -20.78
CA THR A 45 34.38 9.57 -21.85
C THR A 45 34.48 8.54 -22.98
N GLU A 46 35.68 8.21 -23.41
CA GLU A 46 35.90 7.24 -24.52
C GLU A 46 35.52 5.81 -24.06
N GLY A 47 35.91 5.44 -22.83
CA GLY A 47 35.56 4.15 -22.23
C GLY A 47 34.04 3.96 -22.12
N LEU A 48 33.36 4.96 -21.61
CA LEU A 48 31.90 5.01 -21.51
C LEU A 48 31.24 4.94 -22.89
N ALA A 49 31.74 5.70 -23.87
CA ALA A 49 31.24 5.69 -25.24
C ALA A 49 31.36 4.30 -25.87
N ASN A 50 32.50 3.62 -25.69
CA ASN A 50 32.74 2.28 -26.21
C ASN A 50 31.81 1.25 -25.57
N CYS A 51 31.53 1.37 -24.25
CA CYS A 51 30.56 0.55 -23.56
C CYS A 51 29.14 0.74 -24.12
N LEU A 52 28.67 1.96 -24.27
CA LEU A 52 27.32 2.23 -24.80
C LEU A 52 27.19 1.77 -26.27
N ARG A 53 28.23 1.94 -27.10
CA ARG A 53 28.27 1.40 -28.47
C ARG A 53 28.19 -0.13 -28.48
N TYR A 54 28.89 -0.81 -27.57
CA TYR A 54 28.79 -2.26 -27.40
C TYR A 54 27.38 -2.72 -27.07
N LEU A 55 26.73 -2.07 -26.09
CA LEU A 55 25.35 -2.39 -25.68
C LEU A 55 24.35 -2.19 -26.82
N LEU A 56 24.48 -1.08 -27.56
CA LEU A 56 23.68 -0.79 -28.75
C LEU A 56 23.87 -1.87 -29.85
N LYS A 57 25.12 -2.17 -30.20
CA LYS A 57 25.46 -3.13 -31.25
C LYS A 57 24.93 -4.54 -30.96
N ASN A 58 25.02 -4.96 -29.72
CA ASN A 58 24.64 -6.30 -29.30
C ASN A 58 23.17 -6.37 -28.81
N LYS A 59 22.39 -5.31 -28.97
CA LYS A 59 20.97 -5.23 -28.55
C LYS A 59 20.79 -5.63 -27.09
N CYS A 60 21.74 -5.24 -26.22
CA CYS A 60 21.66 -5.48 -24.80
C CYS A 60 20.52 -4.67 -24.16
N ARG A 61 20.09 -5.11 -22.97
CA ARG A 61 19.14 -4.36 -22.11
C ARG A 61 19.89 -3.81 -20.91
N MET A 62 19.62 -2.56 -20.55
CA MET A 62 20.12 -1.96 -19.32
C MET A 62 19.10 -2.09 -18.23
N VAL A 63 19.49 -2.64 -17.09
CA VAL A 63 18.64 -2.91 -15.93
C VAL A 63 18.98 -1.93 -14.84
N GLY A 64 17.99 -1.23 -14.33
CA GLY A 64 18.18 -0.28 -13.24
C GLY A 64 17.03 -0.28 -12.24
N TYR A 65 17.10 0.60 -11.26
CA TYR A 65 16.09 0.82 -10.25
C TYR A 65 15.54 2.24 -10.33
N ASN A 66 14.31 2.40 -10.81
CA ASN A 66 13.70 3.70 -11.15
C ASN A 66 14.46 4.45 -12.27
N ASN A 67 15.21 3.71 -13.08
CA ASN A 67 16.07 4.24 -14.11
C ASN A 67 15.31 4.93 -15.25
N LEU A 68 14.08 4.51 -15.57
CA LEU A 68 13.26 5.18 -16.59
C LEU A 68 12.88 6.61 -16.20
N SER A 69 12.81 6.88 -14.91
CA SER A 69 12.45 8.21 -14.40
C SER A 69 13.65 9.15 -14.26
N TYR A 70 14.89 8.61 -14.19
CA TYR A 70 16.07 9.40 -13.93
C TYR A 70 17.29 8.97 -14.78
N ASP A 71 17.90 7.85 -14.46
CA ASP A 71 19.21 7.44 -15.00
C ASP A 71 19.24 7.35 -16.53
N TYR A 72 18.21 6.75 -17.11
CA TYR A 72 18.16 6.59 -18.54
C TYR A 72 18.04 7.91 -19.29
N THR A 73 17.45 8.94 -18.70
CA THR A 73 17.40 10.27 -19.34
C THR A 73 18.81 10.86 -19.50
N LEU A 74 19.70 10.62 -18.55
CA LEU A 74 21.11 11.01 -18.64
C LEU A 74 21.86 10.16 -19.69
N VAL A 75 21.66 8.84 -19.66
CA VAL A 75 22.23 7.92 -20.66
C VAL A 75 21.76 8.27 -22.07
N HIS A 76 20.48 8.62 -22.23
CA HIS A 76 19.92 9.02 -23.52
C HIS A 76 20.57 10.27 -24.08
N ASP A 77 20.80 11.32 -23.26
CA ASP A 77 21.52 12.55 -23.66
C ASP A 77 22.97 12.20 -24.07
N ILE A 78 23.63 11.34 -23.31
CA ILE A 78 24.99 10.88 -23.67
C ILE A 78 24.96 10.18 -25.03
N VAL A 79 24.04 9.27 -25.30
CA VAL A 79 23.95 8.56 -26.59
C VAL A 79 23.64 9.54 -27.73
N GLN A 80 22.74 10.51 -27.52
CA GLN A 80 22.48 11.58 -28.51
C GLN A 80 23.72 12.37 -28.83
N GLU A 81 24.51 12.75 -27.83
CA GLU A 81 25.80 13.46 -28.01
C GLU A 81 26.80 12.60 -28.81
N LEU A 82 26.88 11.29 -28.50
CA LEU A 82 27.75 10.36 -29.26
C LEU A 82 27.36 10.26 -30.75
N VAL A 83 26.07 10.26 -31.05
CA VAL A 83 25.54 10.22 -32.43
C VAL A 83 25.86 11.53 -33.13
N ALA A 84 25.62 12.67 -32.50
CA ALA A 84 25.94 13.99 -33.06
C ALA A 84 27.41 14.19 -33.30
N ALA A 85 28.26 13.87 -32.29
CA ALA A 85 29.72 13.98 -32.40
C ALA A 85 30.28 13.13 -33.58
N LYS A 86 29.74 11.92 -33.77
CA LYS A 86 30.14 11.05 -34.94
C LYS A 86 29.72 11.68 -36.25
N ALA A 87 28.51 12.22 -36.38
CA ALA A 87 28.03 12.87 -37.60
C ALA A 87 28.86 14.13 -37.94
N GLU A 88 29.23 14.92 -36.91
CA GLU A 88 30.01 16.13 -37.05
C GLU A 88 31.53 15.88 -37.10
N LYS A 89 31.98 14.63 -36.98
CA LYS A 89 33.40 14.22 -36.95
C LYS A 89 34.23 14.95 -35.87
N ARG A 90 33.65 15.14 -34.69
CA ARG A 90 34.27 15.75 -33.51
C ARG A 90 34.30 14.80 -32.31
N SER A 91 35.05 15.16 -31.28
CA SER A 91 34.98 14.48 -29.97
C SER A 91 33.67 14.75 -29.25
N PRO A 92 33.12 13.77 -28.52
CA PRO A 92 31.94 13.98 -27.69
C PRO A 92 32.18 15.00 -26.58
N LYS A 93 31.19 15.84 -26.30
CA LYS A 93 31.25 16.86 -25.22
C LYS A 93 30.41 16.38 -24.02
N ILE A 94 30.97 15.50 -23.22
CA ILE A 94 30.39 14.97 -22.01
C ILE A 94 31.20 15.49 -20.83
N THR A 95 30.58 16.25 -19.92
CA THR A 95 31.24 16.80 -18.73
C THR A 95 30.38 16.61 -17.50
N ALA A 96 30.98 16.49 -16.32
CA ALA A 96 30.25 16.40 -15.04
C ALA A 96 29.28 17.57 -14.87
N ALA A 97 29.72 18.81 -15.17
CA ALA A 97 28.87 19.99 -15.07
C ALA A 97 27.62 19.93 -15.97
N LYS A 98 27.75 19.42 -17.22
CA LYS A 98 26.60 19.22 -18.12
C LYS A 98 25.64 18.18 -17.55
N MET A 99 26.14 17.04 -17.07
CA MET A 99 25.34 15.96 -16.50
C MET A 99 24.63 16.45 -15.22
N TYR A 100 25.32 17.18 -14.35
CA TYR A 100 24.70 17.74 -13.14
C TYR A 100 23.60 18.77 -13.45
N LYS A 101 23.81 19.64 -14.44
CA LYS A 101 22.77 20.56 -14.93
C LYS A 101 21.53 19.81 -15.42
N LEU A 102 21.72 18.75 -16.20
CA LEU A 102 20.62 17.91 -16.69
C LEU A 102 19.91 17.20 -15.52
N THR A 103 20.67 16.64 -14.57
CA THR A 103 20.14 16.08 -13.30
C THR A 103 19.20 17.06 -12.59
N THR A 104 19.64 18.31 -12.40
CA THR A 104 18.82 19.33 -11.75
C THR A 104 17.53 19.61 -12.53
N GLN A 105 17.60 19.66 -13.86
CA GLN A 105 16.42 19.84 -14.72
C GLN A 105 15.43 18.67 -14.60
N ILE A 106 15.94 17.44 -14.57
CA ILE A 106 15.10 16.24 -14.40
C ILE A 106 14.38 16.28 -13.05
N ILE A 107 15.12 16.55 -11.95
CA ILE A 107 14.54 16.63 -10.61
C ILE A 107 13.49 17.73 -10.52
N ASN A 108 13.73 18.90 -11.11
CA ASN A 108 12.72 19.98 -11.13
C ASN A 108 11.46 19.54 -11.91
N LYS A 109 11.61 18.93 -13.08
CA LYS A 109 10.49 18.38 -13.84
C LYS A 109 9.72 17.32 -13.06
N MET A 110 10.41 16.45 -12.31
CA MET A 110 9.76 15.49 -11.41
C MET A 110 8.85 16.16 -10.39
N ASN A 111 9.35 17.22 -9.75
CA ASN A 111 8.61 17.96 -8.72
C ASN A 111 7.43 18.75 -9.29
N GLU A 112 7.53 19.22 -10.53
CA GLU A 112 6.51 20.04 -11.22
C GLU A 112 5.50 19.20 -12.02
N SER A 113 5.77 17.92 -12.23
CA SER A 113 5.04 17.09 -13.20
C SER A 113 3.60 16.73 -12.80
N GLU A 114 3.22 16.92 -11.53
CA GLU A 114 1.90 16.55 -10.99
C GLU A 114 1.45 15.13 -11.41
N GLY A 115 2.40 14.19 -11.48
CA GLY A 115 2.15 12.81 -11.90
C GLY A 115 2.15 12.57 -13.43
N LYS A 116 2.43 13.59 -14.24
CA LYS A 116 2.61 13.41 -15.69
C LYS A 116 4.01 12.84 -15.99
N TRP A 117 4.07 12.00 -17.05
CA TRP A 117 5.34 11.43 -17.51
C TRP A 117 6.26 12.52 -18.07
N TYR A 118 7.50 12.56 -17.63
CA TYR A 118 8.54 13.55 -18.01
C TYR A 118 9.82 12.90 -18.56
N GLY A 119 9.95 11.57 -18.49
CA GLY A 119 11.13 10.83 -18.99
C GLY A 119 11.11 10.64 -20.52
N VAL A 120 12.11 9.94 -21.01
CA VAL A 120 12.20 9.56 -22.43
C VAL A 120 11.12 8.52 -22.75
N ARG A 121 10.46 8.65 -23.87
CA ARG A 121 9.43 7.68 -24.30
C ARG A 121 10.07 6.38 -24.72
N GLU A 122 9.40 5.24 -24.51
CA GLU A 122 9.94 3.91 -24.84
C GLU A 122 10.27 3.74 -26.33
N ASP A 123 9.48 4.35 -27.21
CA ASP A 123 9.70 4.34 -28.67
C ASP A 123 10.91 5.18 -29.11
N GLU A 124 11.47 6.01 -28.23
CA GLU A 124 12.65 6.84 -28.45
C GLU A 124 13.91 6.22 -27.82
N HIS A 125 13.80 5.09 -27.13
CA HIS A 125 14.94 4.46 -26.46
C HIS A 125 15.96 3.91 -27.44
N PHE A 126 17.20 4.39 -27.35
CA PHE A 126 18.34 3.81 -28.09
C PHE A 126 18.70 2.41 -27.59
N ILE A 127 18.73 2.23 -26.27
CA ILE A 127 19.03 0.96 -25.61
C ILE A 127 17.81 0.55 -24.79
N LYS A 128 17.35 -0.69 -24.95
CA LYS A 128 16.23 -1.21 -24.18
C LYS A 128 16.49 -1.13 -22.68
N GLN A 129 15.47 -0.72 -21.94
CA GLN A 129 15.53 -0.55 -20.49
C GLN A 129 14.67 -1.58 -19.77
N VAL A 130 15.14 -2.03 -18.62
CA VAL A 130 14.41 -2.83 -17.65
C VAL A 130 14.41 -2.07 -16.33
N ASP A 131 13.24 -1.67 -15.85
CA ASP A 131 13.09 -0.90 -14.60
C ASP A 131 12.43 -1.75 -13.51
N LEU A 132 13.24 -2.22 -12.57
CA LEU A 132 12.78 -3.08 -11.47
C LEU A 132 11.78 -2.37 -10.56
N TYR A 133 11.84 -1.06 -10.44
CA TYR A 133 10.89 -0.27 -9.66
C TYR A 133 9.48 -0.33 -10.25
N LYS A 134 9.34 -0.21 -11.57
CA LYS A 134 8.04 -0.28 -12.28
C LYS A 134 7.48 -1.69 -12.34
N ILE A 135 8.31 -2.69 -12.55
CA ILE A 135 7.91 -4.10 -12.59
C ILE A 135 7.20 -4.51 -11.28
N HIS A 136 7.73 -4.06 -10.12
CA HIS A 136 7.16 -4.34 -8.81
C HIS A 136 6.08 -3.33 -8.37
N HIS A 137 5.72 -2.38 -9.24
CA HIS A 137 4.69 -1.36 -8.98
C HIS A 137 5.01 -0.48 -7.76
N PHE A 138 6.29 -0.15 -7.56
CA PHE A 138 6.73 0.75 -6.48
C PHE A 138 6.49 2.23 -6.80
N ASP A 139 6.12 2.56 -8.03
CA ASP A 139 5.58 3.84 -8.46
C ASP A 139 4.16 4.11 -7.91
N ASN A 140 3.50 3.12 -7.32
CA ASN A 140 2.30 3.31 -6.51
C ASN A 140 2.68 3.84 -5.12
N ALA A 141 2.11 4.96 -4.72
CA ALA A 141 2.40 5.60 -3.42
C ALA A 141 2.24 4.66 -2.21
N ALA A 142 1.26 3.75 -2.24
CA ALA A 142 1.03 2.77 -1.18
C ALA A 142 2.11 1.67 -1.10
N LYS A 143 2.92 1.50 -2.14
CA LYS A 143 3.99 0.50 -2.24
C LYS A 143 5.37 1.11 -2.44
N ALA A 144 5.48 2.44 -2.40
CA ALA A 144 6.73 3.15 -2.69
C ALA A 144 7.89 2.65 -1.81
N THR A 145 8.85 2.02 -2.48
CA THR A 145 10.00 1.36 -1.84
C THR A 145 11.28 1.86 -2.51
N SER A 146 12.21 2.45 -1.77
CA SER A 146 13.52 2.86 -2.28
C SER A 146 14.47 1.67 -2.33
N LEU A 147 15.57 1.79 -3.09
CA LEU A 147 16.62 0.76 -3.12
C LEU A 147 17.16 0.48 -1.71
N LYS A 148 17.35 1.51 -0.88
CA LYS A 148 17.79 1.35 0.51
C LYS A 148 16.81 0.56 1.39
N MET A 149 15.51 0.72 1.15
CA MET A 149 14.52 -0.12 1.81
C MET A 149 14.55 -1.57 1.33
N LEU A 150 14.86 -1.78 0.05
CA LEU A 150 15.07 -3.14 -0.47
C LEU A 150 16.33 -3.77 0.13
N GLU A 151 17.43 -3.03 0.30
CA GLU A 151 18.64 -3.53 0.98
C GLU A 151 18.30 -4.11 2.36
N VAL A 152 17.48 -3.39 3.14
CA VAL A 152 16.97 -3.90 4.43
C VAL A 152 16.16 -5.18 4.23
N ASN A 153 15.18 -5.16 3.34
CA ASN A 153 14.26 -6.28 3.13
C ASN A 153 14.94 -7.50 2.47
N MET A 154 15.97 -7.29 1.64
CA MET A 154 16.81 -8.35 1.05
C MET A 154 17.85 -8.89 2.03
N ARG A 155 17.88 -8.42 3.28
CA ARG A 155 18.88 -8.79 4.28
C ARG A 155 20.30 -8.58 3.76
N SER A 156 20.57 -7.39 3.20
CA SER A 156 21.90 -7.05 2.69
C SER A 156 22.89 -6.87 3.83
N GLU A 157 24.16 -7.25 3.59
CA GLU A 157 25.21 -7.13 4.60
C GLU A 157 25.34 -5.69 5.10
N ASN A 158 25.40 -4.73 4.14
CA ASN A 158 25.41 -3.30 4.40
C ASN A 158 24.15 -2.61 3.86
N VAL A 159 23.70 -1.58 4.54
CA VAL A 159 22.76 -0.58 4.03
C VAL A 159 23.50 0.74 3.99
N GLU A 160 23.72 1.27 2.78
CA GLU A 160 24.48 2.51 2.59
C GLU A 160 23.59 3.60 2.01
N ASP A 161 23.60 4.81 2.57
CA ASP A 161 22.89 5.98 2.05
C ASP A 161 23.87 6.92 1.33
N LEU A 162 23.35 7.87 0.55
CA LEU A 162 24.18 8.80 -0.22
C LEU A 162 25.18 9.53 0.70
N PRO A 163 26.48 9.43 0.42
CA PRO A 163 27.51 9.85 1.38
C PRO A 163 27.65 11.37 1.52
N PHE A 164 27.14 12.14 0.56
CA PHE A 164 27.33 13.61 0.51
C PHE A 164 26.02 14.33 0.18
N ASP A 165 25.92 15.58 0.65
CA ASP A 165 24.80 16.45 0.32
C ASP A 165 24.74 16.71 -1.19
N VAL A 166 23.52 16.73 -1.74
CA VAL A 166 23.28 17.04 -3.16
C VAL A 166 23.80 18.44 -3.47
N GLY A 167 24.55 18.56 -4.58
CA GLY A 167 25.11 19.85 -5.02
C GLY A 167 26.48 20.20 -4.46
N LYS A 168 27.04 19.38 -3.59
CA LYS A 168 28.40 19.55 -3.09
C LYS A 168 29.45 19.38 -4.21
N ARG A 169 30.45 20.24 -4.29
CA ARG A 169 31.65 19.93 -5.07
C ARG A 169 32.55 18.98 -4.28
N LEU A 170 32.93 17.88 -4.88
CA LEU A 170 33.69 16.82 -4.24
C LEU A 170 35.20 17.03 -4.42
N VAL A 171 35.96 16.63 -3.41
CA VAL A 171 37.42 16.49 -3.50
C VAL A 171 37.78 15.04 -3.86
N ASP A 172 39.02 14.78 -4.27
CA ASP A 172 39.45 13.46 -4.79
C ASP A 172 39.07 12.29 -3.90
N ARG A 173 39.34 12.41 -2.57
CA ARG A 173 38.96 11.36 -1.60
C ARG A 173 37.45 11.13 -1.54
N GLU A 174 36.65 12.16 -1.71
CA GLU A 174 35.21 12.06 -1.72
C GLU A 174 34.69 11.44 -3.01
N MET A 175 35.36 11.65 -4.13
CA MET A 175 35.08 10.97 -5.39
C MET A 175 35.33 9.47 -5.27
N ASP A 176 36.41 9.04 -4.57
CA ASP A 176 36.64 7.59 -4.30
C ASP A 176 35.50 6.97 -3.48
N ILE A 177 34.98 7.70 -2.49
CA ILE A 177 33.83 7.26 -1.69
C ILE A 177 32.58 7.18 -2.57
N LEU A 178 32.33 8.15 -3.45
CA LEU A 178 31.21 8.14 -4.38
C LEU A 178 31.27 6.97 -5.35
N LEU A 179 32.44 6.67 -5.92
CA LEU A 179 32.63 5.50 -6.78
C LEU A 179 32.32 4.18 -6.07
N LYS A 180 32.78 4.06 -4.82
CA LYS A 180 32.47 2.89 -4.00
C LYS A 180 30.96 2.77 -3.74
N TYR A 181 30.29 3.87 -3.41
CA TYR A 181 28.86 3.94 -3.19
C TYR A 181 28.08 3.57 -4.45
N ASN A 182 28.39 4.15 -5.62
CA ASN A 182 27.75 3.83 -6.89
C ASN A 182 27.91 2.35 -7.25
N LYS A 183 29.08 1.74 -6.99
CA LYS A 183 29.28 0.31 -7.15
C LYS A 183 28.39 -0.51 -6.20
N HIS A 184 28.24 -0.07 -4.95
CA HIS A 184 27.36 -0.72 -3.98
C HIS A 184 25.92 -0.74 -4.50
N ASP A 185 25.39 0.38 -4.98
CA ASP A 185 24.01 0.48 -5.50
C ASP A 185 23.78 -0.41 -6.72
N VAL A 186 24.76 -0.51 -7.61
CA VAL A 186 24.68 -1.46 -8.74
C VAL A 186 24.66 -2.92 -8.27
N MET A 187 25.45 -3.26 -7.25
CA MET A 187 25.47 -4.63 -6.73
C MET A 187 24.17 -5.00 -6.02
N GLU A 188 23.55 -4.06 -5.31
CA GLU A 188 22.25 -4.25 -4.68
C GLU A 188 21.10 -4.30 -5.72
N THR A 189 21.18 -3.49 -6.77
CA THR A 189 20.28 -3.59 -7.94
C THR A 189 20.41 -4.94 -8.63
N LEU A 190 21.63 -5.46 -8.81
CA LEU A 190 21.88 -6.80 -9.37
C LEU A 190 21.33 -7.90 -8.45
N LYS A 191 21.47 -7.77 -7.12
CA LYS A 191 20.89 -8.70 -6.16
C LYS A 191 19.38 -8.74 -6.29
N PHE A 192 18.73 -7.55 -6.38
CA PHE A 192 17.29 -7.46 -6.56
C PHE A 192 16.84 -7.98 -7.94
N TYR A 193 17.64 -7.83 -8.98
CA TYR A 193 17.40 -8.44 -10.28
C TYR A 193 17.28 -9.96 -10.18
N TYR A 194 18.15 -10.64 -9.41
CA TYR A 194 18.04 -12.08 -9.22
C TYR A 194 16.76 -12.51 -8.52
N TYR A 195 16.30 -11.74 -7.50
CA TYR A 195 15.01 -11.97 -6.87
C TYR A 195 13.82 -11.67 -7.81
N SER A 196 14.04 -10.84 -8.82
CA SER A 196 13.01 -10.43 -9.79
C SER A 196 12.99 -11.31 -11.04
N TYR A 197 13.88 -12.29 -11.15
CA TYR A 197 14.07 -13.05 -12.42
C TYR A 197 12.79 -13.72 -12.92
N GLU A 198 12.02 -14.36 -12.06
CA GLU A 198 10.75 -15.00 -12.45
C GLU A 198 9.73 -13.98 -12.97
N ALA A 199 9.68 -12.81 -12.36
CA ALA A 199 8.82 -11.73 -12.82
C ALA A 199 9.25 -11.17 -14.19
N LEU A 200 10.55 -11.13 -14.45
CA LEU A 200 11.12 -10.74 -15.75
C LEU A 200 10.85 -11.79 -16.80
N GLN A 201 11.08 -13.07 -16.49
CA GLN A 201 10.81 -14.18 -17.38
C GLN A 201 9.35 -14.22 -17.81
N LEU A 202 8.44 -14.07 -16.85
CA LEU A 202 7.00 -13.97 -17.13
C LEU A 202 6.70 -12.87 -18.16
N ARG A 203 7.33 -11.69 -18.04
CA ARG A 203 7.12 -10.58 -18.98
C ARG A 203 7.65 -10.86 -20.37
N VAL A 204 8.77 -11.54 -20.50
CA VAL A 204 9.29 -12.00 -21.80
C VAL A 204 8.31 -12.98 -22.45
N GLU A 205 7.88 -14.01 -21.72
CA GLU A 205 6.93 -15.02 -22.22
C GLU A 205 5.59 -14.38 -22.64
N LEU A 206 5.09 -13.41 -21.84
CA LEU A 206 3.83 -12.73 -22.14
C LEU A 206 3.95 -11.76 -23.32
N SER A 207 5.10 -11.07 -23.47
CA SER A 207 5.36 -10.19 -24.61
C SER A 207 5.36 -10.96 -25.90
N GLU A 208 6.02 -12.13 -25.92
CA GLU A 208 6.03 -13.03 -27.09
C GLU A 208 4.64 -13.59 -27.41
N LYS A 209 3.93 -14.05 -26.38
CA LYS A 209 2.63 -14.70 -26.56
C LYS A 209 1.53 -13.74 -27.01
N PHE A 210 1.46 -12.55 -26.42
CA PHE A 210 0.38 -11.60 -26.67
C PHE A 210 0.73 -10.47 -27.65
N GLY A 211 1.97 -10.42 -28.14
CA GLY A 211 2.40 -9.51 -29.20
C GLY A 211 2.53 -8.04 -28.78
N PHE A 212 2.69 -7.75 -27.48
CA PHE A 212 2.99 -6.41 -26.99
C PHE A 212 4.10 -6.42 -25.94
N ASP A 213 4.99 -5.43 -25.98
CA ASP A 213 6.08 -5.33 -25.00
C ASP A 213 5.54 -4.93 -23.62
N CYS A 214 5.66 -5.83 -22.66
CA CYS A 214 5.25 -5.59 -21.27
C CYS A 214 6.44 -5.59 -20.30
N THR A 215 7.67 -5.45 -20.79
CA THR A 215 8.92 -5.54 -20.00
C THR A 215 8.87 -4.69 -18.73
N ASN A 216 8.37 -3.45 -18.81
CA ASN A 216 8.30 -2.51 -17.69
C ASN A 216 6.89 -2.34 -17.11
N PHE A 217 5.97 -3.24 -17.44
CA PHE A 217 4.61 -3.17 -16.92
C PHE A 217 4.53 -3.79 -15.54
N SER A 218 3.79 -3.14 -14.63
CA SER A 218 3.32 -3.79 -13.40
C SER A 218 2.29 -4.89 -13.75
N ASP A 219 2.08 -5.82 -12.84
CA ASP A 219 1.10 -6.90 -13.03
C ASP A 219 -0.29 -6.36 -13.37
N SER A 220 -0.73 -5.29 -12.68
CA SER A 220 -2.02 -4.66 -12.99
C SER A 220 -2.05 -4.02 -14.37
N LYS A 221 -0.93 -3.50 -14.87
CA LYS A 221 -0.84 -2.92 -16.21
C LYS A 221 -0.83 -4.00 -17.30
N ILE A 222 -0.18 -5.13 -17.06
CA ILE A 222 -0.25 -6.31 -17.96
C ILE A 222 -1.71 -6.74 -18.10
N GLY A 223 -2.39 -6.93 -16.98
CA GLY A 223 -3.79 -7.36 -16.98
C GLY A 223 -4.72 -6.39 -17.70
N GLU A 224 -4.59 -5.09 -17.41
CA GLU A 224 -5.35 -4.03 -18.10
C GLU A 224 -5.10 -4.05 -19.61
N THR A 225 -3.84 -4.12 -20.04
CA THR A 225 -3.49 -4.10 -21.45
C THR A 225 -4.03 -5.32 -22.20
N LEU A 226 -3.92 -6.51 -21.59
CA LEU A 226 -4.48 -7.72 -22.19
C LEU A 226 -6.00 -7.60 -22.37
N PHE A 227 -6.72 -7.10 -21.35
CA PHE A 227 -8.15 -6.94 -21.43
C PHE A 227 -8.58 -5.92 -22.48
N ILE A 228 -7.91 -4.78 -22.54
CA ILE A 228 -8.14 -3.72 -23.54
C ILE A 228 -7.89 -4.23 -24.95
N ASN A 229 -6.79 -4.98 -25.18
CA ASN A 229 -6.49 -5.54 -26.49
C ASN A 229 -7.59 -6.51 -26.95
N ARG A 230 -8.10 -7.35 -26.05
CA ARG A 230 -9.25 -8.24 -26.37
C ARG A 230 -10.53 -7.48 -26.70
N LEU A 231 -10.79 -6.35 -26.01
CA LEU A 231 -11.91 -5.47 -26.35
C LEU A 231 -11.77 -4.84 -27.74
N GLU A 232 -10.58 -4.35 -28.07
CA GLU A 232 -10.28 -3.73 -29.38
C GLU A 232 -10.26 -4.78 -30.53
N GLU A 233 -9.86 -6.02 -30.27
CA GLU A 233 -9.96 -7.14 -31.22
C GLU A 233 -11.44 -7.49 -31.50
N GLU A 234 -12.28 -7.53 -30.47
CA GLU A 234 -13.69 -7.82 -30.58
C GLU A 234 -14.49 -6.68 -31.25
N LYS A 235 -14.17 -5.43 -30.89
CA LYS A 235 -14.78 -4.24 -31.46
C LYS A 235 -13.78 -3.08 -31.54
N LYS A 236 -13.17 -2.91 -32.69
CA LYS A 236 -12.19 -1.84 -32.95
C LYS A 236 -12.76 -0.46 -32.63
N GLY A 237 -11.99 0.34 -31.88
CA GLY A 237 -12.35 1.68 -31.49
C GLY A 237 -13.29 1.77 -30.28
N ILE A 238 -13.54 0.67 -29.57
CA ILE A 238 -14.41 0.68 -28.39
C ILE A 238 -13.76 1.37 -27.17
N CYS A 239 -12.46 1.16 -26.99
CA CYS A 239 -11.68 1.76 -25.90
C CYS A 239 -11.09 3.12 -26.26
N TYR A 240 -10.85 3.37 -27.55
CA TYR A 240 -10.16 4.58 -28.01
C TYR A 240 -10.69 5.07 -29.33
N THR A 241 -10.86 6.39 -29.44
CA THR A 241 -11.09 7.06 -30.70
C THR A 241 -9.83 7.79 -31.17
N VAL A 242 -9.56 7.78 -32.48
CA VAL A 242 -8.44 8.52 -33.06
C VAL A 242 -8.97 9.85 -33.58
N GLY A 243 -8.57 10.94 -32.95
CA GLY A 243 -8.93 12.31 -33.36
C GLY A 243 -7.74 13.03 -34.02
N ARG A 244 -7.97 14.27 -34.44
CA ARG A 244 -6.97 15.15 -35.08
C ARG A 244 -5.71 15.36 -34.22
N TYR A 245 -5.83 15.28 -32.88
CA TYR A 245 -4.76 15.51 -31.91
C TYR A 245 -4.24 14.22 -31.25
N GLY A 246 -4.52 13.06 -31.84
CA GLY A 246 -4.08 11.77 -31.33
C GLY A 246 -5.20 10.89 -30.79
N ARG A 247 -4.83 9.91 -29.99
CA ARG A 247 -5.72 8.90 -29.40
C ARG A 247 -6.43 9.45 -28.17
N LYS A 248 -7.76 9.42 -28.16
CA LYS A 248 -8.61 9.82 -27.03
C LYS A 248 -9.21 8.57 -26.37
N ILE A 249 -9.20 8.54 -25.04
CA ILE A 249 -9.80 7.44 -24.25
C ILE A 249 -11.33 7.60 -24.25
N ASN A 250 -12.05 6.51 -24.54
CA ASN A 250 -13.49 6.42 -24.35
C ASN A 250 -13.80 6.01 -22.91
N GLN A 251 -14.71 6.72 -22.26
CA GLN A 251 -15.05 6.54 -20.84
C GLN A 251 -16.49 6.95 -20.57
N THR A 252 -17.10 6.40 -19.53
CA THR A 252 -18.36 6.92 -18.99
C THR A 252 -18.07 7.74 -17.74
N LYS A 253 -18.26 9.07 -17.83
CA LYS A 253 -18.18 9.99 -16.69
C LYS A 253 -19.57 10.25 -16.16
N ARG A 254 -19.69 10.39 -14.85
CA ARG A 254 -20.98 10.59 -14.16
C ARG A 254 -20.82 11.65 -13.09
N ASP A 255 -21.74 12.61 -13.08
CA ASP A 255 -21.80 13.65 -12.05
C ASP A 255 -22.61 13.16 -10.83
N ASN A 256 -23.60 12.30 -11.07
CA ASN A 256 -24.46 11.72 -10.04
C ASN A 256 -24.77 10.24 -10.35
N ILE A 257 -24.74 9.43 -9.32
CA ILE A 257 -25.01 7.99 -9.37
C ILE A 257 -26.02 7.67 -8.28
N PRO A 258 -27.32 7.52 -8.60
CA PRO A 258 -28.30 6.98 -7.65
C PRO A 258 -27.96 5.51 -7.32
N LEU A 259 -27.67 5.21 -6.07
CA LEU A 259 -27.26 3.83 -5.69
C LEU A 259 -28.39 2.81 -5.91
N LYS A 260 -29.67 3.23 -5.87
CA LYS A 260 -30.80 2.39 -6.25
C LYS A 260 -30.66 1.75 -7.63
N ASP A 261 -30.02 2.46 -8.59
CA ASP A 261 -29.79 1.98 -9.95
C ASP A 261 -28.60 1.02 -10.05
N CYS A 262 -27.89 0.82 -8.95
CA CYS A 262 -26.77 -0.12 -8.81
C CYS A 262 -27.19 -1.42 -8.14
N LEU A 263 -28.27 -1.44 -7.35
CA LEU A 263 -28.70 -2.59 -6.55
C LEU A 263 -29.36 -3.67 -7.42
N PHE A 264 -29.13 -4.95 -7.07
CA PHE A 264 -29.77 -6.07 -7.74
C PHE A 264 -31.09 -6.44 -7.06
N ASP A 265 -32.08 -6.82 -7.85
CA ASP A 265 -33.43 -7.13 -7.38
C ASP A 265 -33.50 -8.31 -6.41
N TYR A 266 -32.53 -9.22 -6.43
CA TYR A 266 -32.50 -10.37 -5.53
C TYR A 266 -31.96 -10.04 -4.13
N ILE A 267 -31.43 -8.85 -3.91
CA ILE A 267 -30.94 -8.43 -2.58
C ILE A 267 -32.15 -8.22 -1.65
N GLY A 268 -32.18 -8.95 -0.54
CA GLY A 268 -33.22 -8.80 0.46
C GLY A 268 -32.81 -9.38 1.79
N PHE A 269 -33.33 -8.81 2.88
CA PHE A 269 -33.00 -9.15 4.26
C PHE A 269 -34.24 -9.34 5.11
N LYS A 270 -34.14 -10.19 6.12
CA LYS A 270 -35.16 -10.36 7.16
C LYS A 270 -34.86 -9.57 8.41
N ARG A 271 -33.56 -9.50 8.76
CA ARG A 271 -33.11 -8.77 9.95
C ARG A 271 -33.17 -7.26 9.74
N PRO A 272 -33.72 -6.50 10.70
CA PRO A 272 -33.91 -5.06 10.57
C PRO A 272 -32.57 -4.30 10.46
N GLU A 273 -31.49 -4.82 11.02
CA GLU A 273 -30.16 -4.23 11.00
C GLU A 273 -29.63 -4.17 9.55
N PHE A 274 -29.74 -5.26 8.81
CA PHE A 274 -29.33 -5.32 7.40
C PHE A 274 -30.33 -4.62 6.47
N GLN A 275 -31.63 -4.67 6.79
CA GLN A 275 -32.65 -3.90 6.07
C GLN A 275 -32.39 -2.40 6.15
N ALA A 276 -31.96 -1.90 7.31
CA ALA A 276 -31.63 -0.49 7.47
C ALA A 276 -30.46 -0.05 6.60
N VAL A 277 -29.41 -0.89 6.47
CA VAL A 277 -28.28 -0.62 5.56
C VAL A 277 -28.77 -0.59 4.10
N HIS A 278 -29.55 -1.60 3.69
CA HIS A 278 -30.07 -1.68 2.31
C HIS A 278 -30.89 -0.45 1.94
N LYS A 279 -31.86 -0.06 2.80
CA LYS A 279 -32.69 1.14 2.61
C LYS A 279 -31.85 2.43 2.58
N TRP A 280 -30.85 2.51 3.45
CA TRP A 280 -29.97 3.68 3.46
C TRP A 280 -29.21 3.80 2.14
N LEU A 281 -28.62 2.69 1.64
CA LEU A 281 -27.92 2.66 0.35
C LEU A 281 -28.86 3.03 -0.81
N GLU A 282 -30.10 2.49 -0.83
CA GLU A 282 -31.09 2.76 -1.86
C GLU A 282 -31.45 4.28 -1.95
N ALA A 283 -31.41 4.97 -0.82
CA ALA A 283 -31.72 6.39 -0.75
C ALA A 283 -30.55 7.31 -1.18
N GLN A 284 -29.32 6.80 -1.35
CA GLN A 284 -28.15 7.62 -1.62
C GLN A 284 -27.99 7.98 -3.10
N VAL A 285 -27.49 9.18 -3.34
CA VAL A 285 -26.98 9.63 -4.64
C VAL A 285 -25.54 10.11 -4.41
N VAL A 286 -24.58 9.51 -5.09
CA VAL A 286 -23.15 9.82 -4.92
C VAL A 286 -22.55 10.34 -6.21
N SER A 287 -21.50 11.17 -6.11
CA SER A 287 -20.80 11.77 -7.25
C SER A 287 -19.48 11.07 -7.57
N GLU A 288 -18.98 10.26 -6.64
CA GLU A 288 -17.70 9.57 -6.76
C GLU A 288 -17.72 8.23 -6.05
N THR A 289 -16.62 7.48 -6.10
CA THR A 289 -16.51 6.13 -5.54
C THR A 289 -15.64 6.05 -4.29
N LYS A 290 -14.95 7.15 -3.91
CA LYS A 290 -14.06 7.18 -2.75
C LYS A 290 -14.65 8.04 -1.65
N GLY A 291 -14.56 7.57 -0.40
CA GLY A 291 -15.00 8.32 0.77
C GLY A 291 -16.54 8.48 0.91
N VAL A 292 -17.32 7.92 -0.01
CA VAL A 292 -18.78 8.10 -0.06
C VAL A 292 -19.56 7.34 1.03
N PHE A 293 -18.88 6.54 1.83
CA PHE A 293 -19.48 5.79 2.95
C PHE A 293 -18.85 6.16 4.30
N SER A 294 -18.29 7.36 4.42
CA SER A 294 -17.57 7.82 5.61
C SER A 294 -18.13 9.15 6.14
N ASP A 295 -17.94 9.38 7.44
CA ASP A 295 -18.19 10.65 8.12
C ASP A 295 -19.65 11.16 8.05
N TYR A 296 -20.63 10.26 8.14
CA TYR A 296 -22.05 10.63 8.24
C TYR A 296 -22.47 10.92 9.67
N GLU A 297 -23.21 12.01 9.87
CA GLU A 297 -23.84 12.33 11.14
C GLU A 297 -25.15 11.56 11.37
N GLU A 298 -25.55 11.44 12.62
CA GLU A 298 -26.73 10.69 13.04
C GLU A 298 -27.99 11.04 12.23
N HIS A 299 -28.26 12.33 11.98
CA HIS A 299 -29.44 12.78 11.25
C HIS A 299 -29.45 12.35 9.77
N GLN A 300 -28.28 12.04 9.21
CA GLN A 300 -28.13 11.61 7.80
C GLN A 300 -28.32 10.09 7.63
N LEU A 301 -28.33 9.33 8.74
CA LEU A 301 -28.42 7.87 8.70
C LEU A 301 -29.88 7.37 8.68
N GLY A 302 -30.86 8.20 9.06
CA GLY A 302 -32.26 7.81 9.14
C GLY A 302 -32.45 6.59 10.05
N GLU A 303 -33.14 5.53 9.59
CA GLU A 303 -33.36 4.32 10.41
C GLU A 303 -32.06 3.59 10.75
N LEU A 304 -31.03 3.69 9.93
CA LEU A 304 -29.74 3.05 10.19
C LEU A 304 -29.08 3.55 11.49
N ALA A 305 -29.36 4.78 11.91
CA ALA A 305 -28.86 5.34 13.18
C ALA A 305 -29.21 4.49 14.41
N LYS A 306 -30.30 3.68 14.34
CA LYS A 306 -30.71 2.81 15.46
C LYS A 306 -29.79 1.60 15.65
N TYR A 307 -29.08 1.20 14.60
CA TYR A 307 -28.26 0.00 14.55
C TYR A 307 -26.78 0.29 14.34
N ALA A 308 -26.43 1.52 13.94
CA ALA A 308 -25.05 1.90 13.68
C ALA A 308 -24.27 2.18 14.97
N GLN A 309 -23.03 1.75 15.00
CA GLN A 309 -22.08 2.18 16.03
C GLN A 309 -21.56 3.57 15.66
N MET A 310 -21.77 4.53 16.55
CA MET A 310 -21.38 5.93 16.36
C MET A 310 -20.38 6.39 17.41
N LYS A 311 -19.53 7.34 17.03
CA LYS A 311 -18.60 8.03 17.93
C LYS A 311 -19.05 9.44 18.23
N GLU A 312 -18.85 9.91 19.46
CA GLU A 312 -19.09 11.29 19.84
C GLU A 312 -17.93 12.19 19.40
N LYS A 313 -18.26 13.27 18.71
CA LYS A 313 -17.36 14.40 18.45
C LYS A 313 -17.71 15.56 19.34
N LYS A 314 -16.71 16.25 19.88
CA LYS A 314 -16.86 17.32 20.86
C LYS A 314 -16.31 18.63 20.33
N VAL A 315 -17.13 19.70 20.40
CA VAL A 315 -16.78 21.07 20.02
C VAL A 315 -16.88 21.96 21.25
N LEU A 316 -15.75 22.36 21.81
CA LEU A 316 -15.71 23.30 22.93
C LEU A 316 -16.03 24.70 22.41
N PHE A 317 -17.12 25.32 22.93
CA PHE A 317 -17.51 26.67 22.58
C PHE A 317 -16.51 27.68 23.12
N LYS A 318 -16.15 28.67 22.34
CA LYS A 318 -15.22 29.74 22.70
C LYS A 318 -15.92 31.07 22.65
N ASN A 319 -15.86 31.78 23.76
CA ASN A 319 -16.47 33.09 23.94
C ASN A 319 -15.54 34.15 23.32
N ARG A 320 -15.97 34.85 22.29
CA ARG A 320 -15.22 35.93 21.62
C ARG A 320 -15.01 37.16 22.49
N PHE A 321 -15.80 37.35 23.54
CA PHE A 321 -15.69 38.46 24.49
C PHE A 321 -14.76 38.14 25.67
N ASN A 322 -14.28 36.92 25.79
CA ASN A 322 -13.34 36.48 26.80
C ASN A 322 -12.03 36.00 26.16
N LEU A 323 -11.01 36.85 26.20
CA LEU A 323 -9.75 36.61 25.53
C LEU A 323 -8.64 36.19 26.50
N ASP A 324 -7.67 35.43 26.06
CA ASP A 324 -6.44 35.15 26.79
C ASP A 324 -5.37 36.23 26.54
N SER A 325 -4.20 36.05 27.17
CA SER A 325 -3.05 37.00 27.01
C SER A 325 -2.51 37.08 25.56
N LYS A 326 -2.98 36.20 24.67
CA LYS A 326 -2.64 36.21 23.23
C LYS A 326 -3.83 36.60 22.35
N GLU A 327 -4.84 37.22 22.95
CA GLU A 327 -6.09 37.65 22.30
C GLU A 327 -6.87 36.51 21.61
N LYS A 328 -6.76 35.27 22.11
CA LYS A 328 -7.54 34.15 21.64
C LYS A 328 -8.78 33.93 22.49
N PRO A 329 -9.96 33.60 21.91
CA PRO A 329 -11.18 33.32 22.66
C PRO A 329 -11.00 32.19 23.65
N LYS A 330 -11.43 32.39 24.91
CA LYS A 330 -11.50 31.38 25.97
C LYS A 330 -12.88 30.71 26.03
N ALA A 331 -12.92 29.53 26.65
CA ALA A 331 -14.13 28.72 26.73
C ALA A 331 -15.10 29.13 27.88
N ASP A 332 -14.78 30.16 28.67
CA ASP A 332 -15.59 30.55 29.86
C ASP A 332 -16.63 31.59 29.48
N PHE A 333 -17.90 31.33 29.83
CA PHE A 333 -19.01 32.25 29.72
C PHE A 333 -19.45 32.66 31.11
N ASP A 334 -19.51 33.96 31.40
CA ASP A 334 -20.00 34.50 32.68
C ASP A 334 -21.52 34.60 32.64
N VAL A 335 -22.21 33.94 33.58
CA VAL A 335 -23.67 33.84 33.62
C VAL A 335 -24.33 35.20 33.90
N GLU A 336 -23.65 36.08 34.61
CA GLU A 336 -24.14 37.42 34.95
C GLU A 336 -23.84 38.45 33.87
N ASN A 337 -23.10 38.07 32.82
CA ASN A 337 -22.73 38.92 31.70
C ASN A 337 -23.66 38.68 30.51
N GLU A 338 -24.57 39.59 30.23
CA GLU A 338 -25.57 39.47 29.17
C GLU A 338 -24.95 39.27 27.79
N PRO A 339 -23.92 39.99 27.31
CA PRO A 339 -23.23 39.70 26.06
C PRO A 339 -22.65 38.31 25.96
N HIS A 340 -22.12 37.74 27.07
CA HIS A 340 -21.61 36.36 27.08
C HIS A 340 -22.74 35.33 26.88
N MET A 341 -23.88 35.56 27.51
CA MET A 341 -25.02 34.67 27.39
C MET A 341 -25.69 34.76 26.02
N GLN A 342 -25.78 35.94 25.42
CA GLN A 342 -26.26 36.13 24.07
C GLN A 342 -25.33 35.41 23.05
N GLU A 343 -24.02 35.52 23.23
CA GLU A 343 -23.06 34.81 22.40
C GLU A 343 -23.17 33.29 22.56
N LEU A 344 -23.36 32.80 23.77
CA LEU A 344 -23.56 31.38 24.05
C LEU A 344 -24.81 30.84 23.33
N GLU A 345 -25.94 31.55 23.43
CA GLU A 345 -27.16 31.14 22.71
C GLU A 345 -26.99 31.19 21.17
N ARG A 346 -26.31 32.21 20.68
CA ARG A 346 -25.97 32.27 19.26
C ARG A 346 -25.16 31.02 18.81
N LEU A 347 -24.12 30.65 19.56
CA LEU A 347 -23.28 29.50 19.27
C LEU A 347 -24.06 28.17 19.38
N LYS A 348 -24.99 28.05 20.33
CA LYS A 348 -25.88 26.88 20.44
C LYS A 348 -26.79 26.75 19.22
N VAL A 349 -27.38 27.83 18.76
CA VAL A 349 -28.27 27.87 17.60
C VAL A 349 -27.47 27.50 16.36
N GLU A 350 -26.29 28.08 16.17
CA GLU A 350 -25.40 27.80 15.04
C GLU A 350 -24.97 26.31 15.04
N PHE A 351 -24.57 25.79 16.19
CA PHE A 351 -24.20 24.38 16.35
C PHE A 351 -25.34 23.41 16.02
N LEU A 352 -26.57 23.68 16.50
CA LEU A 352 -27.72 22.82 16.21
C LEU A 352 -28.21 22.95 14.75
N LYS A 353 -27.91 24.05 14.09
CA LYS A 353 -28.15 24.19 12.65
C LYS A 353 -27.24 23.27 11.85
N ASP A 354 -25.96 23.20 12.23
CA ASP A 354 -24.97 22.33 11.58
C ASP A 354 -25.10 20.87 12.03
N HIS A 355 -25.49 20.65 13.29
CA HIS A 355 -25.62 19.33 13.93
C HIS A 355 -27.03 19.14 14.55
N PRO A 356 -28.08 18.84 13.75
CA PRO A 356 -29.47 18.82 14.22
C PRO A 356 -29.77 17.84 15.37
N CYS A 357 -29.01 16.74 15.48
CA CYS A 357 -29.12 15.78 16.58
C CYS A 357 -28.09 16.02 17.71
N GLY A 358 -27.40 17.17 17.67
CA GLY A 358 -26.41 17.54 18.67
C GLY A 358 -27.04 17.91 20.04
N PHE A 359 -26.26 17.76 21.09
CA PHE A 359 -26.63 18.14 22.45
C PHE A 359 -25.46 18.81 23.16
N PHE A 360 -25.69 19.30 24.39
CA PHE A 360 -24.71 20.11 25.11
C PHE A 360 -24.31 19.48 26.44
N GLU A 361 -23.02 19.42 26.70
CA GLU A 361 -22.44 19.19 28.03
C GLU A 361 -22.08 20.53 28.63
N ILE A 362 -22.64 20.86 29.81
CA ILE A 362 -22.42 22.12 30.50
C ILE A 362 -21.67 21.83 31.81
N LYS A 363 -20.48 22.45 31.96
CA LYS A 363 -19.72 22.43 33.23
C LYS A 363 -19.78 23.79 33.89
N GLU A 364 -20.39 23.84 35.08
CA GLU A 364 -20.45 25.04 35.91
C GLU A 364 -19.25 25.12 36.85
N THR A 365 -18.65 26.30 36.91
CA THR A 365 -17.65 26.63 37.96
C THR A 365 -18.14 27.81 38.78
N LYS A 366 -18.46 27.54 40.04
CA LYS A 366 -18.90 28.57 40.98
C LYS A 366 -17.76 28.98 41.92
N THR A 367 -17.45 30.26 41.95
CA THR A 367 -16.55 30.86 42.93
C THR A 367 -17.33 31.96 43.69
N LYS A 368 -16.82 32.42 44.87
CA LYS A 368 -17.48 33.48 45.67
C LYS A 368 -17.74 34.79 44.90
N LYS A 369 -17.12 34.94 43.67
CA LYS A 369 -17.20 36.18 42.89
C LYS A 369 -17.64 35.98 41.43
N LEU A 370 -17.72 34.73 40.91
CA LEU A 370 -18.00 34.49 39.50
C LEU A 370 -18.68 33.12 39.31
N ASN A 371 -19.77 33.12 38.56
CA ASN A 371 -20.44 31.91 38.09
C ASN A 371 -20.16 31.76 36.58
N ARG A 372 -19.38 30.72 36.18
CA ARG A 372 -18.94 30.53 34.79
C ARG A 372 -19.41 29.20 34.23
N LEU A 373 -19.80 29.23 32.97
CA LEU A 373 -20.16 28.04 32.20
C LEU A 373 -19.07 27.73 31.17
N LYS A 374 -18.69 26.44 31.06
CA LYS A 374 -18.03 25.88 29.90
C LYS A 374 -19.01 24.97 29.18
N VAL A 375 -19.26 25.24 27.92
CA VAL A 375 -20.23 24.50 27.14
C VAL A 375 -19.50 23.78 25.96
N THR A 376 -19.79 22.48 25.87
CA THR A 376 -19.28 21.62 24.79
C THR A 376 -20.47 21.12 24.01
N GLY A 377 -20.53 21.41 22.72
CA GLY A 377 -21.45 20.77 21.79
C GLY A 377 -20.95 19.35 21.48
N ILE A 378 -21.86 18.38 21.50
CA ILE A 378 -21.59 16.98 21.23
C ILE A 378 -22.50 16.54 20.12
N TYR A 379 -21.94 15.89 19.11
CA TYR A 379 -22.70 15.26 18.02
C TYR A 379 -22.14 13.88 17.72
N ARG A 380 -22.95 13.00 17.14
CA ARG A 380 -22.57 11.61 16.85
C ARG A 380 -22.35 11.41 15.35
N VAL A 381 -21.27 10.69 15.01
CA VAL A 381 -20.91 10.35 13.64
C VAL A 381 -20.55 8.88 13.52
N VAL A 382 -20.79 8.32 12.34
CA VAL A 382 -20.14 7.06 11.91
C VAL A 382 -18.87 7.39 11.13
N GLU A 383 -17.76 6.75 11.46
CA GLU A 383 -16.51 6.88 10.68
C GLU A 383 -16.64 6.17 9.32
N SER A 384 -17.40 5.09 9.29
CA SER A 384 -17.81 4.36 8.07
C SER A 384 -19.22 3.84 8.28
N ILE A 385 -19.98 3.71 7.20
CA ILE A 385 -21.32 3.10 7.26
C ILE A 385 -21.20 1.71 7.86
N ASN A 386 -22.00 1.45 8.89
CA ASN A 386 -21.97 0.20 9.62
C ASN A 386 -23.34 -0.14 10.22
N THR A 387 -23.49 -1.40 10.60
CA THR A 387 -24.60 -1.87 11.42
C THR A 387 -24.09 -2.89 12.43
N VAL A 388 -24.73 -2.97 13.60
CA VAL A 388 -24.39 -3.94 14.64
C VAL A 388 -25.41 -5.05 14.64
N VAL A 389 -24.97 -6.30 14.46
CA VAL A 389 -25.80 -7.50 14.46
C VAL A 389 -25.27 -8.47 15.51
N ASP A 390 -26.11 -8.87 16.46
CA ASP A 390 -25.74 -9.77 17.57
C ASP A 390 -24.48 -9.31 18.35
N GLY A 391 -24.26 -7.98 18.44
CA GLY A 391 -23.12 -7.38 19.11
C GLY A 391 -21.90 -7.12 18.25
N GLU A 392 -21.85 -7.64 17.01
CA GLU A 392 -20.74 -7.51 16.09
C GLU A 392 -20.98 -6.44 15.01
N GLN A 393 -19.96 -5.63 14.73
CA GLN A 393 -20.05 -4.52 13.80
C GLN A 393 -19.72 -4.94 12.37
N TYR A 394 -20.68 -4.81 11.46
CA TYR A 394 -20.51 -4.96 10.02
C TYR A 394 -20.27 -3.59 9.37
N VAL A 395 -19.08 -3.40 8.84
CA VAL A 395 -18.64 -2.13 8.22
C VAL A 395 -18.69 -2.24 6.70
N TYR A 396 -19.37 -1.29 6.06
CA TYR A 396 -19.53 -1.20 4.61
C TYR A 396 -18.61 -0.12 4.07
N GLY A 397 -17.67 -0.53 3.22
CA GLY A 397 -16.71 0.36 2.58
C GLY A 397 -16.92 0.51 1.08
N THR A 398 -16.11 1.32 0.43
CA THR A 398 -16.12 1.42 -1.04
C THR A 398 -15.50 0.22 -1.74
N GLY A 399 -14.76 -0.62 -1.02
CA GLY A 399 -14.07 -1.80 -1.56
C GLY A 399 -14.69 -3.14 -1.16
N GLY A 400 -15.27 -3.24 0.03
CA GLY A 400 -15.82 -4.50 0.53
C GLY A 400 -16.41 -4.37 1.93
N ILE A 401 -17.07 -5.42 2.40
CA ILE A 401 -17.58 -5.54 3.77
C ILE A 401 -16.47 -6.05 4.69
N HIS A 402 -16.42 -5.53 5.91
CA HIS A 402 -15.52 -5.98 6.95
C HIS A 402 -16.27 -6.17 8.26
N MET A 403 -16.17 -7.34 8.82
CA MET A 403 -16.62 -7.70 10.17
C MET A 403 -15.65 -8.73 10.73
N SER A 404 -15.32 -8.65 11.99
CA SER A 404 -14.49 -9.65 12.67
C SER A 404 -14.84 -9.61 14.16
N ILE A 405 -14.96 -10.78 14.78
CA ILE A 405 -14.84 -10.87 16.23
C ILE A 405 -13.41 -10.48 16.58
N GLU A 406 -13.24 -9.65 17.58
CA GLU A 406 -11.92 -9.11 17.94
C GLU A 406 -11.45 -9.62 19.30
N GLY A 407 -10.12 -9.77 19.45
CA GLY A 407 -9.50 -10.19 20.71
C GLY A 407 -9.88 -11.59 21.16
N GLN A 408 -10.07 -12.54 20.23
CA GLN A 408 -10.54 -13.88 20.55
C GLN A 408 -9.81 -14.98 19.80
N ILE A 409 -9.61 -16.11 20.50
CA ILE A 409 -9.17 -17.37 19.90
C ILE A 409 -10.37 -18.32 19.83
N VAL A 410 -10.78 -18.65 18.60
CA VAL A 410 -11.87 -19.61 18.33
C VAL A 410 -11.25 -20.93 17.89
N LYS A 411 -11.76 -22.04 18.44
CA LYS A 411 -11.31 -23.40 18.09
C LYS A 411 -12.51 -24.23 17.67
N ASP A 412 -12.29 -25.17 16.76
CA ASP A 412 -13.23 -26.24 16.52
C ASP A 412 -13.25 -27.19 17.74
N ASP A 413 -14.38 -27.83 17.95
CA ASP A 413 -14.58 -28.82 19.01
C ASP A 413 -15.59 -29.88 18.58
N GLU A 414 -16.07 -30.68 19.53
CA GLU A 414 -17.08 -31.71 19.28
C GLU A 414 -18.43 -31.14 18.86
N ASN A 415 -18.75 -29.88 19.19
CA ASN A 415 -20.03 -29.23 18.91
C ASN A 415 -19.97 -28.27 17.71
N TRP A 416 -18.79 -27.73 17.43
CA TRP A 416 -18.59 -26.63 16.50
C TRP A 416 -17.48 -26.90 15.48
N LYS A 417 -17.66 -26.40 14.27
CA LYS A 417 -16.70 -26.46 13.17
C LYS A 417 -16.51 -25.08 12.57
N ILE A 418 -15.26 -24.69 12.30
CA ILE A 418 -14.96 -23.41 11.65
C ILE A 418 -14.92 -23.65 10.15
N ILE A 419 -15.87 -23.05 9.41
CA ILE A 419 -15.93 -23.15 7.95
C ILE A 419 -15.84 -21.75 7.34
N ASP A 420 -14.95 -21.59 6.40
CA ASP A 420 -14.75 -20.40 5.59
C ASP A 420 -15.35 -20.65 4.19
N ALA A 421 -16.19 -19.75 3.72
CA ALA A 421 -16.82 -19.80 2.40
C ALA A 421 -16.41 -18.55 1.61
N ASP A 422 -15.44 -18.69 0.71
CA ASP A 422 -14.92 -17.62 -0.13
C ASP A 422 -15.51 -17.67 -1.53
N VAL A 423 -15.88 -16.51 -2.08
CA VAL A 423 -16.40 -16.40 -3.45
C VAL A 423 -15.26 -16.52 -4.47
N THR A 424 -15.36 -17.47 -5.35
CA THR A 424 -14.40 -17.67 -6.44
C THR A 424 -14.36 -16.45 -7.37
N SER A 425 -13.26 -15.72 -7.39
CA SER A 425 -13.06 -14.55 -8.26
C SER A 425 -14.27 -13.59 -8.22
N MET A 426 -14.59 -13.07 -7.04
CA MET A 426 -15.85 -12.39 -6.73
C MET A 426 -16.23 -11.29 -7.74
N TYR A 427 -15.41 -10.29 -7.97
CA TYR A 427 -15.74 -9.16 -8.85
C TYR A 427 -15.96 -9.57 -10.33
N PRO A 428 -15.07 -10.38 -10.95
CA PRO A 428 -15.35 -10.97 -12.25
C PRO A 428 -16.67 -11.74 -12.31
N SER A 429 -16.93 -12.56 -11.29
CA SER A 429 -18.12 -13.41 -11.25
C SER A 429 -19.41 -12.60 -11.12
N ILE A 430 -19.43 -11.54 -10.30
CA ILE A 430 -20.58 -10.62 -10.20
C ILE A 430 -20.85 -9.96 -11.55
N SER A 431 -19.82 -9.45 -12.23
CA SER A 431 -19.94 -8.80 -13.54
C SER A 431 -20.54 -9.75 -14.58
N ILE A 432 -20.02 -10.98 -14.67
CA ILE A 432 -20.44 -11.98 -15.65
C ILE A 432 -21.84 -12.51 -15.34
N ALA A 433 -22.14 -12.85 -14.08
CA ALA A 433 -23.40 -13.43 -13.67
C ALA A 433 -24.58 -12.47 -13.82
N ASN A 434 -24.36 -11.19 -13.56
CA ASN A 434 -25.40 -10.17 -13.58
C ASN A 434 -25.33 -9.27 -14.83
N ASN A 435 -24.47 -9.59 -15.80
CA ASN A 435 -24.31 -8.85 -17.05
C ASN A 435 -24.04 -7.33 -16.82
N VAL A 436 -23.15 -7.03 -15.85
CA VAL A 436 -22.76 -5.65 -15.49
C VAL A 436 -21.52 -5.24 -16.26
N TYR A 437 -21.55 -4.06 -16.85
CA TYR A 437 -20.47 -3.54 -17.69
C TYR A 437 -20.38 -2.01 -17.63
N PRO A 438 -19.20 -1.41 -17.90
CA PRO A 438 -19.09 0.01 -18.18
C PRO A 438 -19.95 0.38 -19.39
N GLU A 439 -20.80 1.42 -19.26
CA GLU A 439 -21.85 1.73 -20.23
C GLU A 439 -21.32 1.88 -21.67
N HIS A 440 -20.20 2.58 -21.87
CA HIS A 440 -19.59 2.80 -23.19
C HIS A 440 -19.04 1.51 -23.83
N LEU A 441 -18.76 0.47 -23.05
CA LEU A 441 -18.24 -0.82 -23.54
C LEU A 441 -19.37 -1.82 -23.86
N GLY A 442 -20.52 -1.68 -23.23
CA GLY A 442 -21.71 -2.50 -23.46
C GLY A 442 -21.45 -4.00 -23.29
N GLN A 443 -22.27 -4.81 -23.97
CA GLN A 443 -22.23 -6.27 -23.92
C GLN A 443 -20.88 -6.89 -24.36
N THR A 444 -20.11 -6.18 -25.18
CA THR A 444 -18.76 -6.60 -25.61
C THR A 444 -17.85 -6.84 -24.41
N PHE A 445 -17.99 -6.00 -23.36
CA PHE A 445 -17.23 -6.16 -22.13
C PHE A 445 -17.51 -7.49 -21.44
N CYS A 446 -18.79 -7.85 -21.23
CA CYS A 446 -19.16 -9.11 -20.59
C CYS A 446 -18.74 -10.33 -21.44
N LYS A 447 -18.82 -10.24 -22.77
CA LYS A 447 -18.35 -11.29 -23.68
C LYS A 447 -16.86 -11.54 -23.47
N VAL A 448 -16.03 -10.50 -23.58
CA VAL A 448 -14.57 -10.60 -23.40
C VAL A 448 -14.22 -11.10 -21.99
N TYR A 449 -14.91 -10.62 -20.96
CA TYR A 449 -14.69 -11.03 -19.58
C TYR A 449 -14.96 -12.54 -19.39
N LYS A 450 -16.09 -13.02 -19.91
CA LYS A 450 -16.46 -14.45 -19.89
C LYS A 450 -15.50 -15.32 -20.71
N ASP A 451 -15.08 -14.83 -21.87
CA ASP A 451 -14.15 -15.56 -22.74
C ASP A 451 -12.79 -15.73 -22.06
N LEU A 452 -12.23 -14.67 -21.46
CA LEU A 452 -10.99 -14.72 -20.67
C LEU A 452 -11.14 -15.62 -19.43
N PHE A 453 -12.27 -15.54 -18.72
CA PHE A 453 -12.54 -16.40 -17.58
C PHE A 453 -12.53 -17.89 -17.96
N ASN A 454 -13.11 -18.25 -19.10
CA ASN A 454 -13.12 -19.61 -19.61
C ASN A 454 -11.76 -20.01 -20.21
N GLU A 455 -11.06 -19.09 -20.88
CA GLU A 455 -9.72 -19.33 -21.44
C GLU A 455 -8.74 -19.68 -20.32
N ARG A 456 -8.80 -18.99 -19.17
CA ARG A 456 -7.94 -19.27 -18.00
C ARG A 456 -7.96 -20.74 -17.57
N LYS A 457 -9.14 -21.38 -17.64
CA LYS A 457 -9.33 -22.80 -17.25
C LYS A 457 -8.56 -23.78 -18.13
N LYS A 458 -8.16 -23.36 -19.36
CA LYS A 458 -7.42 -24.18 -20.30
C LYS A 458 -5.93 -24.28 -19.98
N TYR A 459 -5.42 -23.39 -19.08
CA TYR A 459 -4.01 -23.34 -18.72
C TYR A 459 -3.78 -23.88 -17.30
N PRO A 460 -2.69 -24.64 -17.07
CA PRO A 460 -2.33 -25.12 -15.73
C PRO A 460 -2.20 -23.97 -14.73
N LYS A 461 -2.67 -24.17 -13.50
CA LYS A 461 -2.44 -23.22 -12.41
C LYS A 461 -0.92 -23.01 -12.22
N GLY A 462 -0.49 -21.74 -12.11
CA GLY A 462 0.91 -21.37 -11.98
C GLY A 462 1.67 -21.18 -13.30
N SER A 463 1.09 -21.51 -14.47
CA SER A 463 1.70 -21.15 -15.75
C SER A 463 1.59 -19.67 -16.06
N GLY A 464 2.55 -19.13 -16.84
CA GLY A 464 2.55 -17.72 -17.26
C GLY A 464 1.22 -17.26 -17.86
N PRO A 465 0.64 -17.98 -18.85
CA PRO A 465 -0.67 -17.63 -19.41
C PRO A 465 -1.82 -17.61 -18.40
N ASN A 466 -1.89 -18.60 -17.49
CA ASN A 466 -2.90 -18.62 -16.43
C ASN A 466 -2.75 -17.40 -15.51
N GLY A 467 -1.51 -17.05 -15.16
CA GLY A 467 -1.17 -15.88 -14.35
C GLY A 467 -1.59 -14.58 -15.04
N ALA A 468 -1.25 -14.39 -16.31
CA ALA A 468 -1.60 -13.19 -17.07
C ALA A 468 -3.12 -12.98 -17.18
N ILE A 469 -3.87 -14.04 -17.49
CA ILE A 469 -5.32 -13.95 -17.56
C ILE A 469 -5.92 -13.68 -16.18
N LYS A 470 -5.37 -14.29 -15.11
CA LYS A 470 -5.76 -13.95 -13.73
C LYS A 470 -5.56 -12.47 -13.42
N LEU A 471 -4.41 -11.90 -13.83
CA LEU A 471 -4.14 -10.48 -13.69
C LEU A 471 -5.13 -9.63 -14.49
N ALA A 472 -5.45 -10.03 -15.74
CA ALA A 472 -6.44 -9.35 -16.56
C ALA A 472 -7.81 -9.31 -15.86
N LEU A 473 -8.31 -10.44 -15.39
CA LEU A 473 -9.61 -10.54 -14.73
C LEU A 473 -9.67 -9.69 -13.45
N ASN A 474 -8.60 -9.70 -12.64
CA ASN A 474 -8.57 -8.99 -11.36
C ASN A 474 -8.32 -7.47 -11.51
N SER A 475 -7.61 -7.05 -12.57
CA SER A 475 -7.27 -5.63 -12.76
C SER A 475 -8.47 -4.79 -13.21
N VAL A 476 -9.43 -5.38 -13.89
CA VAL A 476 -10.60 -4.71 -14.48
C VAL A 476 -11.35 -3.87 -13.45
N TYR A 477 -11.68 -4.45 -12.30
CA TYR A 477 -12.37 -3.73 -11.23
C TYR A 477 -11.60 -2.49 -10.76
N GLY A 478 -10.31 -2.64 -10.41
CA GLY A 478 -9.50 -1.50 -9.96
C GLY A 478 -9.33 -0.42 -11.03
N LYS A 479 -9.30 -0.82 -12.30
CA LYS A 479 -9.16 0.08 -13.44
C LYS A 479 -10.47 0.76 -13.83
N SER A 480 -11.62 0.18 -13.52
CA SER A 480 -12.91 0.82 -13.71
C SER A 480 -13.13 2.06 -12.82
N ASN A 481 -12.28 2.22 -11.80
CA ASN A 481 -12.23 3.39 -10.92
C ASN A 481 -11.09 4.38 -11.23
N SER A 482 -10.39 4.22 -12.36
CA SER A 482 -9.26 5.06 -12.75
C SER A 482 -9.62 5.93 -13.95
N GLU A 483 -9.61 7.25 -13.78
CA GLU A 483 -9.85 8.23 -14.86
C GLU A 483 -8.87 8.14 -16.03
N PHE A 484 -7.75 7.42 -15.85
CA PHE A 484 -6.76 7.20 -16.91
C PHE A 484 -6.98 5.90 -17.69
N SER A 485 -8.02 5.13 -17.35
CA SER A 485 -8.32 3.85 -18.00
C SER A 485 -9.53 3.93 -18.91
N PRO A 486 -9.51 3.28 -20.08
CA PRO A 486 -10.71 3.14 -20.92
C PRO A 486 -11.77 2.22 -20.31
N LEU A 487 -11.52 1.62 -19.16
CA LEU A 487 -12.51 0.82 -18.41
C LEU A 487 -13.30 1.68 -17.41
N TYR A 488 -13.03 2.98 -17.30
CA TYR A 488 -13.60 3.87 -16.30
C TYR A 488 -15.11 4.05 -16.45
N ASP A 489 -15.84 3.58 -15.43
CA ASP A 489 -17.25 3.91 -15.16
C ASP A 489 -17.53 3.75 -13.67
N PRO A 490 -17.67 4.82 -12.89
CA PRO A 490 -17.88 4.75 -11.44
C PRO A 490 -19.19 4.04 -11.07
N LYS A 491 -20.24 4.04 -11.91
CA LYS A 491 -21.46 3.25 -11.66
C LYS A 491 -21.18 1.76 -11.71
N TYR A 492 -20.39 1.30 -12.70
CA TYR A 492 -19.96 -0.11 -12.77
C TYR A 492 -19.22 -0.51 -11.50
N THR A 493 -18.26 0.32 -11.04
CA THR A 493 -17.48 0.06 -9.83
C THR A 493 -18.38 -0.09 -8.60
N LEU A 494 -19.30 0.84 -8.39
CA LEU A 494 -20.25 0.81 -7.27
C LEU A 494 -21.23 -0.38 -7.35
N THR A 495 -21.73 -0.69 -8.54
CA THR A 495 -22.61 -1.86 -8.74
C THR A 495 -21.93 -3.15 -8.27
N ILE A 496 -20.66 -3.35 -8.64
CA ILE A 496 -19.90 -4.54 -8.24
C ILE A 496 -19.68 -4.57 -6.73
N THR A 497 -19.22 -3.46 -6.13
CA THR A 497 -18.84 -3.46 -4.71
C THR A 497 -20.02 -3.47 -3.76
N VAL A 498 -21.05 -2.69 -4.04
CA VAL A 498 -22.24 -2.64 -3.16
C VAL A 498 -22.97 -3.97 -3.15
N ASN A 499 -23.23 -4.57 -4.32
CA ASN A 499 -23.91 -5.86 -4.37
C ASN A 499 -23.06 -7.01 -3.84
N GLY A 500 -21.73 -6.94 -4.00
CA GLY A 500 -20.82 -7.88 -3.37
C GLY A 500 -20.97 -7.90 -1.86
N GLN A 501 -20.94 -6.74 -1.22
CA GLN A 501 -21.11 -6.58 0.22
C GLN A 501 -22.49 -7.06 0.69
N LEU A 502 -23.55 -6.65 -0.01
CA LEU A 502 -24.91 -7.05 0.33
C LEU A 502 -25.17 -8.54 0.13
N SER A 503 -24.61 -9.15 -0.92
CA SER A 503 -24.69 -10.60 -1.14
C SER A 503 -24.02 -11.41 -0.02
N LEU A 504 -22.85 -10.95 0.47
CA LEU A 504 -22.19 -11.57 1.63
C LEU A 504 -22.97 -11.33 2.92
N SER A 505 -23.59 -10.15 3.10
CA SER A 505 -24.50 -9.90 4.22
C SER A 505 -25.71 -10.82 4.22
N MET A 506 -26.28 -11.13 3.03
CA MET A 506 -27.36 -12.13 2.89
C MET A 506 -26.91 -13.53 3.31
N LEU A 507 -25.68 -13.92 2.93
CA LEU A 507 -25.13 -15.23 3.33
C LEU A 507 -24.92 -15.28 4.85
N ALA A 508 -24.33 -14.22 5.42
CA ALA A 508 -24.13 -14.10 6.86
C ALA A 508 -25.45 -14.15 7.64
N GLU A 509 -26.48 -13.43 7.18
CA GLU A 509 -27.83 -13.45 7.77
C GLU A 509 -28.40 -14.88 7.81
N GLN A 510 -28.32 -15.61 6.68
CA GLN A 510 -28.85 -16.98 6.58
C GLN A 510 -28.07 -17.95 7.49
N PHE A 511 -26.78 -17.77 7.68
CA PHE A 511 -26.00 -18.55 8.64
C PHE A 511 -26.43 -18.26 10.08
N LEU A 512 -26.66 -16.99 10.42
CA LEU A 512 -27.17 -16.60 11.75
C LEU A 512 -28.54 -17.23 12.04
N GLU A 513 -29.43 -17.34 11.03
CA GLU A 513 -30.77 -17.94 11.19
C GLU A 513 -30.73 -19.42 11.59
N ILE A 514 -29.71 -20.15 11.19
CA ILE A 514 -29.55 -21.57 11.58
C ILE A 514 -28.72 -21.76 12.85
N GLY A 515 -28.31 -20.65 13.50
CA GLY A 515 -27.57 -20.68 14.75
C GLY A 515 -26.06 -20.72 14.60
N CYS A 516 -25.50 -20.44 13.42
CA CYS A 516 -24.06 -20.19 13.28
C CYS A 516 -23.66 -18.88 13.96
N LYS A 517 -22.40 -18.77 14.35
CA LYS A 517 -21.79 -17.50 14.76
C LYS A 517 -20.85 -17.03 13.65
N ILE A 518 -20.99 -15.78 13.21
CA ILE A 518 -20.07 -15.23 12.21
C ILE A 518 -18.76 -14.86 12.91
N ILE A 519 -17.64 -15.38 12.43
CA ILE A 519 -16.30 -15.09 12.94
C ILE A 519 -15.72 -13.90 12.17
N GLN A 520 -15.86 -13.92 10.84
CA GLN A 520 -15.32 -12.88 9.97
C GLN A 520 -16.14 -12.78 8.68
N CYS A 521 -16.41 -11.53 8.24
CA CYS A 521 -16.74 -11.22 6.86
C CYS A 521 -15.60 -10.36 6.29
N ASN A 522 -15.02 -10.80 5.19
CA ASN A 522 -13.89 -10.09 4.59
C ASN A 522 -14.04 -10.07 3.07
N THR A 523 -14.24 -8.91 2.50
CA THR A 523 -14.34 -8.56 1.08
C THR A 523 -15.03 -9.59 0.17
N ASP A 524 -14.63 -10.84 0.20
CA ASP A 524 -15.02 -11.93 -0.72
C ASP A 524 -15.45 -13.23 -0.01
N GLY A 525 -15.50 -13.25 1.33
CA GLY A 525 -15.85 -14.47 2.06
C GLY A 525 -16.51 -14.24 3.41
N VAL A 526 -17.13 -15.30 3.92
CA VAL A 526 -17.74 -15.36 5.26
C VAL A 526 -17.22 -16.60 5.98
N THR A 527 -16.53 -16.38 7.10
CA THR A 527 -16.09 -17.44 8.01
C THR A 527 -17.10 -17.57 9.16
N ALA A 528 -17.59 -18.76 9.38
CA ALA A 528 -18.58 -19.05 10.41
C ALA A 528 -18.15 -20.19 11.33
N LEU A 529 -18.52 -20.08 12.60
CA LEU A 529 -18.54 -21.17 13.55
C LEU A 529 -19.90 -21.89 13.43
N VAL A 530 -19.87 -23.07 12.85
CA VAL A 530 -21.04 -23.85 12.43
C VAL A 530 -21.32 -24.94 13.46
N PRO A 531 -22.54 -25.03 14.03
CA PRO A 531 -22.91 -26.21 14.85
C PRO A 531 -22.81 -27.49 14.01
N ARG A 532 -22.07 -28.50 14.48
CA ARG A 532 -21.82 -29.72 13.69
C ARG A 532 -23.11 -30.43 13.26
N HIS A 533 -24.16 -30.39 14.09
CA HIS A 533 -25.47 -30.95 13.74
C HIS A 533 -26.26 -30.13 12.69
N LYS A 534 -25.74 -28.95 12.31
CA LYS A 534 -26.31 -28.05 11.28
C LYS A 534 -25.43 -27.96 10.02
N GLU A 535 -24.37 -28.77 9.91
CA GLU A 535 -23.45 -28.71 8.77
C GLU A 535 -24.16 -28.94 7.43
N ASP A 536 -25.11 -29.91 7.36
CA ASP A 536 -25.91 -30.14 6.14
C ASP A 536 -26.77 -28.91 5.79
N ALA A 537 -27.38 -28.27 6.79
CA ALA A 537 -28.16 -27.07 6.58
C ALA A 537 -27.29 -25.89 6.12
N TYR A 538 -26.08 -25.78 6.65
CA TYR A 538 -25.08 -24.79 6.19
C TYR A 538 -24.80 -24.96 4.69
N TYR A 539 -24.46 -26.18 4.23
CA TYR A 539 -24.17 -26.39 2.81
C TYR A 539 -25.43 -26.27 1.94
N ALA A 540 -26.62 -26.59 2.44
CA ALA A 540 -27.88 -26.34 1.72
C ALA A 540 -28.09 -24.82 1.49
N ILE A 541 -27.82 -24.00 2.50
CA ILE A 541 -27.87 -22.53 2.40
C ILE A 541 -26.86 -22.01 1.37
N THR A 542 -25.61 -22.45 1.44
CA THR A 542 -24.59 -22.00 0.48
C THR A 542 -24.98 -22.34 -0.95
N LYS A 543 -25.52 -23.50 -1.20
CA LYS A 543 -26.00 -23.91 -2.55
C LYS A 543 -27.21 -23.12 -3.03
N ALA A 544 -28.15 -22.81 -2.14
CA ALA A 544 -29.28 -21.94 -2.46
C ALA A 544 -28.82 -20.51 -2.76
N TRP A 545 -27.88 -19.98 -1.96
CA TRP A 545 -27.29 -18.67 -2.16
C TRP A 545 -26.51 -18.61 -3.50
N GLU A 546 -25.64 -19.60 -3.80
CA GLU A 546 -24.93 -19.70 -5.08
C GLU A 546 -25.89 -19.62 -6.28
N LYS A 547 -27.01 -20.31 -6.19
CA LYS A 547 -28.06 -20.30 -7.23
C LYS A 547 -28.73 -18.93 -7.36
N THR A 548 -29.00 -18.27 -6.25
CA THR A 548 -29.66 -16.95 -6.22
C THR A 548 -28.79 -15.86 -6.77
N VAL A 549 -27.53 -15.79 -6.34
CA VAL A 549 -26.61 -14.71 -6.72
C VAL A 549 -25.78 -15.00 -7.97
N GLY A 550 -25.78 -16.24 -8.46
CA GLY A 550 -25.01 -16.66 -9.64
C GLY A 550 -23.50 -16.78 -9.40
N LEU A 551 -23.06 -16.86 -8.14
CA LEU A 551 -21.65 -16.96 -7.75
C LEU A 551 -21.33 -18.38 -7.27
N GLN A 552 -20.04 -18.69 -7.14
CA GLN A 552 -19.55 -19.98 -6.64
C GLN A 552 -18.69 -19.79 -5.40
N LEU A 553 -18.83 -20.67 -4.41
CA LEU A 553 -18.07 -20.67 -3.17
C LEU A 553 -16.99 -21.77 -3.19
N GLU A 554 -15.81 -21.44 -2.70
CA GLU A 554 -14.74 -22.36 -2.30
C GLU A 554 -14.72 -22.42 -0.77
N TYR A 555 -14.42 -23.61 -0.21
CA TYR A 555 -14.49 -23.82 1.22
C TYR A 555 -13.10 -24.11 1.80
N ALA A 556 -12.86 -23.58 2.99
CA ALA A 556 -11.75 -23.96 3.82
C ALA A 556 -12.26 -24.30 5.23
N VAL A 557 -11.61 -25.25 5.88
CA VAL A 557 -11.94 -25.63 7.26
C VAL A 557 -10.74 -25.35 8.14
N TYR A 558 -10.98 -24.65 9.25
CA TYR A 558 -9.96 -24.31 10.21
C TYR A 558 -10.17 -25.06 11.54
N LYS A 559 -9.06 -25.48 12.16
CA LYS A 559 -9.04 -25.97 13.54
C LYS A 559 -9.09 -24.85 14.55
N MET A 560 -8.52 -23.69 14.18
CA MET A 560 -8.39 -22.55 15.08
C MET A 560 -8.24 -21.28 14.29
N MET A 561 -8.81 -20.19 14.81
CA MET A 561 -8.54 -18.83 14.39
C MET A 561 -8.27 -17.95 15.62
N ALA A 562 -7.18 -17.20 15.60
CA ALA A 562 -6.85 -16.19 16.60
C ALA A 562 -6.89 -14.81 15.93
N LEU A 563 -7.85 -13.99 16.31
CA LEU A 563 -8.20 -12.75 15.62
C LEU A 563 -7.96 -11.54 16.55
N ALA A 564 -7.07 -10.64 16.13
CA ALA A 564 -6.99 -9.31 16.74
C ALA A 564 -7.99 -8.36 16.06
N ASP A 565 -8.09 -8.44 14.74
CA ASP A 565 -9.07 -7.74 13.89
C ASP A 565 -9.14 -8.44 12.52
N VAL A 566 -9.96 -7.91 11.60
CA VAL A 566 -10.20 -8.47 10.26
C VAL A 566 -8.93 -8.60 9.40
N ASN A 567 -7.90 -7.78 9.63
CA ASN A 567 -6.66 -7.75 8.87
C ASN A 567 -5.47 -8.37 9.61
N ASN A 568 -5.62 -8.66 10.91
CA ASN A 568 -4.55 -9.12 11.80
C ASN A 568 -4.99 -10.40 12.51
N TYR A 569 -4.66 -11.55 11.94
CA TYR A 569 -5.07 -12.85 12.47
C TYR A 569 -4.14 -14.01 12.10
N LEU A 570 -4.26 -15.10 12.86
CA LEU A 570 -3.73 -16.44 12.56
C LEU A 570 -4.90 -17.40 12.35
N ALA A 571 -4.81 -18.26 11.34
CA ALA A 571 -5.75 -19.37 11.14
C ALA A 571 -4.98 -20.67 10.88
N VAL A 572 -5.39 -21.75 11.51
CA VAL A 572 -4.78 -23.08 11.35
C VAL A 572 -5.77 -23.97 10.63
N TYR A 573 -5.41 -24.44 9.43
CA TYR A 573 -6.20 -25.37 8.65
C TYR A 573 -6.29 -26.75 9.31
N GLU A 574 -7.24 -27.59 8.88
CA GLU A 574 -7.35 -28.99 9.33
C GLU A 574 -6.07 -29.80 9.11
N ASP A 575 -5.32 -29.54 8.02
CA ASP A 575 -4.05 -30.18 7.69
C ASP A 575 -2.84 -29.65 8.49
N GLY A 576 -3.09 -28.69 9.39
CA GLY A 576 -2.06 -28.08 10.24
C GLY A 576 -1.28 -26.92 9.59
N LYS A 577 -1.54 -26.58 8.33
CA LYS A 577 -0.95 -25.37 7.72
C LYS A 577 -1.47 -24.13 8.42
N VAL A 578 -0.62 -23.09 8.47
CA VAL A 578 -0.93 -21.82 9.10
C VAL A 578 -1.08 -20.74 8.03
N LYS A 579 -2.22 -20.04 8.06
CA LYS A 579 -2.47 -18.78 7.34
C LYS A 579 -2.28 -17.63 8.33
N SER A 580 -1.34 -16.74 8.04
CA SER A 580 -1.07 -15.57 8.89
C SER A 580 -1.25 -14.28 8.11
N LYS A 581 -1.77 -13.24 8.78
CA LYS A 581 -2.07 -11.94 8.17
C LYS A 581 -1.67 -10.78 9.07
N GLY A 582 -1.29 -9.67 8.41
CA GLY A 582 -0.98 -8.42 9.08
C GLY A 582 0.21 -8.54 10.03
N ARG A 583 0.04 -8.11 11.28
CA ARG A 583 1.09 -8.16 12.32
C ARG A 583 1.51 -9.58 12.74
N TYR A 584 0.72 -10.58 12.37
CA TYR A 584 1.01 -12.00 12.64
C TYR A 584 1.64 -12.71 11.45
N GLU A 585 1.94 -11.99 10.35
CA GLU A 585 2.45 -12.61 9.13
C GLU A 585 3.85 -13.21 9.36
N VAL A 586 3.96 -14.52 9.22
CA VAL A 586 5.21 -15.27 9.30
C VAL A 586 5.44 -15.95 7.95
N ALA A 587 6.54 -15.59 7.31
CA ALA A 587 7.02 -16.25 6.10
C ALA A 587 8.53 -16.03 5.98
N HIS A 588 9.22 -16.86 5.19
CA HIS A 588 10.58 -16.56 4.78
C HIS A 588 10.62 -15.18 4.09
N PHE A 589 11.66 -14.37 4.36
CA PHE A 589 11.73 -12.98 3.92
C PHE A 589 11.52 -12.80 2.39
N GLU A 590 11.97 -13.77 1.57
CA GLU A 590 11.76 -13.76 0.10
C GLU A 590 10.28 -13.89 -0.32
N LYS A 591 9.44 -14.45 0.54
CA LYS A 591 7.99 -14.62 0.30
C LYS A 591 7.17 -13.48 0.88
N LEU A 592 7.75 -12.67 1.74
CA LEU A 592 7.14 -11.42 2.20
C LEU A 592 7.16 -10.39 1.05
N GLY A 593 6.13 -9.57 0.96
CA GLY A 593 6.12 -8.51 -0.06
C GLY A 593 7.27 -7.52 0.15
N TRP A 594 8.05 -7.24 -0.90
CA TRP A 594 9.21 -6.35 -0.84
C TRP A 594 8.90 -4.90 -0.38
N SER A 595 7.65 -4.47 -0.45
CA SER A 595 7.20 -3.17 0.07
C SER A 595 6.76 -3.21 1.54
N LYS A 596 6.66 -4.39 2.16
CA LYS A 596 6.27 -4.54 3.56
C LYS A 596 7.41 -4.20 4.52
N ASN A 597 7.05 -4.00 5.78
CA ASN A 597 8.04 -3.85 6.85
C ASN A 597 8.44 -5.23 7.40
N HIS A 598 9.72 -5.57 7.28
CA HIS A 598 10.29 -6.82 7.75
C HIS A 598 11.00 -6.66 9.12
N SER A 599 10.60 -5.66 9.92
CA SER A 599 11.21 -5.38 11.23
C SER A 599 10.78 -6.40 12.29
N ALA A 600 11.71 -6.77 13.16
CA ALA A 600 11.48 -7.61 14.35
C ALA A 600 10.67 -8.87 14.07
N MET A 601 11.02 -9.62 13.04
CA MET A 601 10.29 -10.83 12.61
C MET A 601 10.28 -11.93 13.68
N ILE A 602 11.20 -11.90 14.64
CA ILE A 602 11.19 -12.82 15.80
C ILE A 602 9.89 -12.67 16.62
N VAL A 603 9.26 -11.49 16.63
CA VAL A 603 8.02 -11.24 17.37
C VAL A 603 6.86 -12.08 16.81
N PRO A 604 6.43 -11.94 15.54
CA PRO A 604 5.37 -12.78 14.99
C PRO A 604 5.75 -14.27 14.95
N ILE A 605 7.03 -14.63 14.82
CA ILE A 605 7.50 -16.02 14.91
C ILE A 605 7.21 -16.59 16.30
N ALA A 606 7.60 -15.89 17.36
CA ALA A 606 7.38 -16.35 18.74
C ALA A 606 5.88 -16.41 19.07
N VAL A 607 5.08 -15.46 18.60
CA VAL A 607 3.63 -15.46 18.77
C VAL A 607 2.98 -16.66 18.08
N MET A 608 3.35 -16.95 16.84
CA MET A 608 2.86 -18.13 16.12
C MET A 608 3.23 -19.42 16.84
N GLU A 609 4.49 -19.56 17.27
CA GLU A 609 4.95 -20.75 17.99
C GLU A 609 4.21 -20.94 19.33
N TYR A 610 3.87 -19.85 20.01
CA TYR A 610 3.08 -19.91 21.24
C TYR A 610 1.63 -20.33 20.96
N ILE A 611 0.95 -19.63 20.05
CA ILE A 611 -0.49 -19.84 19.81
C ILE A 611 -0.75 -21.21 19.15
N VAL A 612 0.07 -21.62 18.19
CA VAL A 612 -0.14 -22.83 17.38
C VAL A 612 0.49 -24.05 18.04
N ASN A 613 1.71 -23.93 18.57
CA ASN A 613 2.52 -25.06 19.04
C ASN A 613 2.66 -25.10 20.56
N GLY A 614 2.12 -24.12 21.30
CA GLY A 614 2.19 -24.06 22.77
C GLY A 614 3.62 -23.83 23.31
N LYS A 615 4.55 -23.32 22.47
CA LYS A 615 5.92 -23.06 22.89
C LYS A 615 6.01 -21.79 23.73
N ASP A 616 6.88 -21.80 24.70
CA ASP A 616 7.17 -20.64 25.53
C ASP A 616 7.80 -19.51 24.71
N VAL A 617 7.25 -18.28 24.85
CA VAL A 617 7.67 -17.10 24.09
C VAL A 617 9.12 -16.73 24.38
N GLU A 618 9.49 -16.68 25.66
CA GLU A 618 10.83 -16.28 26.09
C GLU A 618 11.89 -17.28 25.61
N LYS A 619 11.62 -18.57 25.75
CA LYS A 619 12.53 -19.63 25.25
C LYS A 619 12.68 -19.56 23.73
N THR A 620 11.60 -19.28 23.00
CA THR A 620 11.63 -19.15 21.54
C THR A 620 12.53 -17.98 21.13
N ILE A 621 12.36 -16.81 21.75
CA ILE A 621 13.14 -15.61 21.45
C ILE A 621 14.61 -15.79 21.83
N LEU A 622 14.91 -16.28 23.04
CA LEU A 622 16.29 -16.48 23.52
C LEU A 622 17.07 -17.53 22.73
N SER A 623 16.39 -18.54 22.18
CA SER A 623 17.02 -19.59 21.38
C SER A 623 17.21 -19.26 19.91
N HIS A 624 16.55 -18.21 19.42
CA HIS A 624 16.63 -17.80 18.00
C HIS A 624 18.00 -17.21 17.66
N LYS A 625 18.55 -17.54 16.47
CA LYS A 625 19.94 -17.22 16.10
C LYS A 625 20.07 -16.50 14.75
N ASP A 626 18.98 -16.03 14.17
CA ASP A 626 19.05 -15.17 12.97
C ASP A 626 18.98 -13.71 13.40
N GLU A 627 20.10 -12.99 13.29
CA GLU A 627 20.22 -11.59 13.69
C GLU A 627 19.29 -10.67 12.90
N PHE A 628 18.98 -10.99 11.65
CA PHE A 628 18.07 -10.18 10.83
C PHE A 628 16.64 -10.17 11.38
N ASP A 629 16.23 -11.21 12.07
CA ASP A 629 14.90 -11.29 12.68
C ASP A 629 14.73 -10.39 13.91
N PHE A 630 15.86 -9.92 14.49
CA PHE A 630 15.87 -8.94 15.58
C PHE A 630 16.00 -7.48 15.11
N LEU A 631 16.35 -7.25 13.85
CA LEU A 631 16.53 -5.89 13.36
C LEU A 631 15.21 -5.17 13.13
N LEU A 632 15.22 -3.89 13.45
CA LEU A 632 14.17 -2.91 13.12
C LEU A 632 14.69 -1.93 12.08
N ARG A 633 13.76 -1.16 11.50
CA ARG A 633 14.07 -0.16 10.49
C ARG A 633 13.43 1.19 10.84
N ALA A 634 14.26 2.23 10.90
CA ALA A 634 13.81 3.60 10.84
C ALA A 634 13.80 4.10 9.39
N LYS A 635 12.79 4.87 9.03
CA LYS A 635 12.70 5.60 7.75
C LYS A 635 12.19 7.00 8.01
N ILE A 636 12.99 7.99 7.65
CA ILE A 636 12.60 9.40 7.75
C ILE A 636 12.67 10.09 6.39
N PRO A 637 11.90 11.17 6.15
CA PRO A 637 11.98 11.97 4.92
C PRO A 637 13.37 12.59 4.73
N ARG A 638 13.79 12.79 3.47
CA ARG A 638 15.06 13.44 3.12
C ARG A 638 15.20 14.86 3.68
N SER A 639 14.10 15.58 3.90
CA SER A 639 14.10 16.91 4.53
C SER A 639 14.40 16.90 6.04
N SER A 640 14.48 15.72 6.65
CA SER A 640 14.76 15.52 8.08
C SER A 640 16.13 14.90 8.27
N LYS A 641 16.66 14.97 9.49
CA LYS A 641 17.91 14.32 9.90
C LYS A 641 17.61 13.35 11.04
N LEU A 642 18.29 12.21 11.05
CA LEU A 642 18.19 11.19 12.10
C LEU A 642 19.44 11.24 12.97
N TYR A 643 19.26 11.22 14.27
CA TYR A 643 20.35 11.18 15.26
C TYR A 643 20.13 10.04 16.24
N LEU A 644 21.20 9.38 16.62
CA LEU A 644 21.28 8.55 17.81
C LEU A 644 21.85 9.43 18.93
N VAL A 645 21.06 9.63 19.99
CA VAL A 645 21.41 10.50 21.12
C VAL A 645 21.60 9.65 22.34
N TYR A 646 22.82 9.65 22.89
CA TYR A 646 23.19 8.90 24.07
C TYR A 646 22.91 9.71 25.34
N ASP A 647 22.80 9.03 26.48
CA ASP A 647 22.52 9.66 27.78
C ASP A 647 23.65 10.60 28.25
N ASP A 648 24.88 10.42 27.77
CA ASP A 648 26.03 11.31 27.99
C ASP A 648 25.95 12.65 27.18
N GLY A 649 24.91 12.81 26.38
CA GLY A 649 24.68 13.98 25.51
C GLY A 649 25.39 13.90 24.16
N ARG A 650 26.09 12.82 23.85
CA ARG A 650 26.70 12.61 22.54
C ARG A 650 25.62 12.33 21.51
N GLU A 651 25.69 13.03 20.37
CA GLU A 651 24.77 12.87 19.23
C GLU A 651 25.53 12.39 18.00
N VAL A 652 25.06 11.29 17.41
CA VAL A 652 25.64 10.71 16.19
C VAL A 652 24.59 10.73 15.08
N GLN A 653 24.86 11.49 14.02
CA GLN A 653 23.96 11.52 12.86
C GLN A 653 23.95 10.15 12.19
N GLN A 654 22.73 9.67 11.90
CA GLN A 654 22.45 8.43 11.22
C GLN A 654 21.94 8.71 9.81
N GLN A 655 22.01 7.71 8.95
CA GLN A 655 21.37 7.77 7.63
C GLN A 655 19.83 7.74 7.74
N ASN A 656 19.14 8.25 6.74
CA ASN A 656 17.69 8.42 6.77
C ASN A 656 16.90 7.09 6.71
N ILE A 657 17.51 6.05 6.18
CA ILE A 657 17.05 4.66 6.30
C ILE A 657 18.12 3.91 7.07
N CYS A 658 17.77 3.50 8.28
CA CYS A 658 18.71 2.96 9.25
C CYS A 658 18.16 1.68 9.85
N ARG A 659 18.99 0.62 9.91
CA ARG A 659 18.71 -0.56 10.72
C ARG A 659 19.19 -0.34 12.15
N TYR A 660 18.45 -0.86 13.11
CA TYR A 660 18.77 -0.78 14.52
C TYR A 660 18.17 -1.96 15.29
N TYR A 661 18.60 -2.15 16.51
CA TYR A 661 18.02 -3.09 17.44
C TYR A 661 17.94 -2.49 18.86
N PRO A 662 16.94 -2.84 19.68
CA PRO A 662 16.88 -2.48 21.09
C PRO A 662 18.09 -2.95 21.87
N SER A 663 18.69 -2.06 22.64
CA SER A 663 19.92 -2.30 23.41
C SER A 663 19.89 -1.52 24.72
N GLU A 664 20.34 -2.12 25.82
CA GLU A 664 20.40 -1.43 27.12
C GLU A 664 21.47 -0.35 27.16
N GLU A 665 22.56 -0.53 26.42
CA GLU A 665 23.70 0.39 26.35
C GLU A 665 23.59 1.47 25.26
N GLY A 666 22.51 1.43 24.48
CA GLY A 666 22.30 2.30 23.31
C GLY A 666 21.83 3.71 23.63
N GLY A 667 21.52 4.45 22.56
CA GLY A 667 20.95 5.79 22.63
C GLY A 667 19.47 5.82 22.25
N LYS A 668 18.92 7.03 22.13
CA LYS A 668 17.55 7.27 21.64
C LYS A 668 17.60 7.76 20.20
N LEU A 669 16.80 7.18 19.31
CA LEU A 669 16.64 7.70 17.96
C LEU A 669 15.76 8.96 17.97
N VAL A 670 16.34 10.05 17.45
CA VAL A 670 15.68 11.36 17.39
C VAL A 670 15.67 11.88 15.96
N LYS A 671 14.48 12.17 15.48
CA LYS A 671 14.26 12.83 14.19
C LYS A 671 14.26 14.35 14.38
N LEU A 672 15.10 15.04 13.64
CA LEU A 672 15.12 16.47 13.54
C LEU A 672 14.40 16.89 12.24
N MET A 673 13.31 17.65 12.37
CA MET A 673 12.45 18.07 11.25
C MET A 673 12.52 19.57 11.07
N PRO A 674 12.42 20.10 9.84
CA PRO A 674 12.25 21.52 9.59
C PRO A 674 11.03 22.07 10.35
N GLY A 675 11.07 23.35 10.72
CA GLY A 675 9.93 24.06 11.28
C GLY A 675 8.74 24.07 10.33
N LEU A 676 7.56 24.46 10.83
CA LEU A 676 6.31 24.47 10.03
C LEU A 676 6.29 25.61 8.99
N LYS A 677 7.05 26.67 9.24
CA LYS A 677 7.19 27.81 8.34
C LYS A 677 8.67 28.04 8.02
N PRO A 678 8.99 28.62 6.85
CA PRO A 678 10.36 29.04 6.56
C PRO A 678 10.89 29.99 7.65
N GLY A 679 12.05 29.65 8.23
CA GLY A 679 12.68 30.42 9.33
C GLY A 679 12.33 29.96 10.74
N ASP A 680 11.41 29.02 10.93
CA ASP A 680 11.16 28.40 12.23
C ASP A 680 12.32 27.48 12.65
N ASP A 681 12.51 27.33 13.95
CA ASP A 681 13.48 26.38 14.51
C ASP A 681 13.15 24.94 14.16
N TRP A 682 14.17 24.11 13.99
CA TRP A 682 14.04 22.68 13.79
C TRP A 682 13.40 22.00 15.01
N ARG A 683 12.47 21.10 14.77
CA ARG A 683 11.75 20.38 15.81
C ARG A 683 12.32 18.98 16.01
N ARG A 684 12.50 18.59 17.27
CA ARG A 684 12.95 17.24 17.66
C ARG A 684 11.75 16.37 17.98
N LEU A 685 11.74 15.15 17.44
CA LEU A 685 10.73 14.10 17.72
C LEU A 685 11.48 12.79 17.96
N GLY A 686 11.26 12.16 19.09
CA GLY A 686 11.76 10.82 19.38
C GLY A 686 11.09 9.77 18.50
N ILE A 687 11.86 8.78 18.10
CA ILE A 687 11.38 7.57 17.40
C ILE A 687 11.62 6.42 18.37
N ASP A 688 10.54 5.66 18.71
CA ASP A 688 10.61 4.52 19.62
C ASP A 688 11.29 4.84 20.98
N THR A 689 10.76 5.89 21.65
CA THR A 689 11.42 6.52 22.81
C THR A 689 11.41 5.71 24.10
N GLU A 690 10.64 4.65 24.20
CA GLU A 690 10.57 3.80 25.40
C GLU A 690 11.87 3.00 25.59
N TRP A 691 12.54 2.65 24.51
CA TRP A 691 13.71 1.76 24.51
C TRP A 691 14.96 2.49 24.00
N SER A 692 16.11 2.16 24.57
CA SER A 692 17.41 2.54 24.00
C SER A 692 17.74 1.57 22.86
N VAL A 693 18.47 2.02 21.84
CA VAL A 693 18.78 1.25 20.65
C VAL A 693 20.22 1.45 20.20
N GLU A 694 20.77 0.45 19.52
CA GLU A 694 22.01 0.54 18.75
C GLU A 694 21.71 0.46 17.26
N THR A 695 22.43 1.24 16.45
CA THR A 695 22.30 1.19 15.00
C THR A 695 23.17 0.07 14.41
N CYS A 696 22.65 -0.62 13.38
CA CYS A 696 23.30 -1.78 12.77
C CYS A 696 23.09 -1.79 11.24
N ASN A 697 23.70 -0.83 10.55
CA ASN A 697 23.63 -0.80 9.09
C ASN A 697 24.52 -1.87 8.45
N ASN A 698 25.62 -2.24 9.09
CA ASN A 698 26.44 -3.39 8.74
C ASN A 698 26.10 -4.55 9.69
N ILE A 699 25.63 -5.67 9.17
CA ILE A 699 25.21 -6.82 9.99
C ILE A 699 26.38 -7.40 10.82
N LYS A 700 27.62 -7.26 10.38
CA LYS A 700 28.81 -7.71 11.13
C LYS A 700 29.03 -6.93 12.44
N GLU A 701 28.36 -5.80 12.59
CA GLU A 701 28.39 -4.97 13.81
C GLU A 701 27.28 -5.35 14.79
N PHE A 702 26.44 -6.35 14.45
CA PHE A 702 25.40 -6.84 15.35
C PHE A 702 26.03 -7.55 16.56
N ASP A 703 25.65 -7.11 17.75
CA ASP A 703 26.20 -7.64 19.00
C ASP A 703 25.12 -8.28 19.87
N TRP A 704 25.12 -9.60 19.92
CA TRP A 704 24.18 -10.38 20.72
C TRP A 704 24.26 -10.07 22.23
N SER A 705 25.40 -9.62 22.74
CA SER A 705 25.57 -9.29 24.16
C SER A 705 24.88 -8.01 24.59
N LYS A 706 24.59 -7.12 23.61
CA LYS A 706 23.92 -5.83 23.82
C LYS A 706 22.41 -5.88 23.53
N LEU A 707 21.92 -7.00 23.01
CA LEU A 707 20.53 -7.12 22.57
C LEU A 707 19.59 -7.13 23.79
N ASN A 708 18.65 -6.20 23.79
CA ASN A 708 17.59 -6.16 24.81
C ASN A 708 16.44 -7.09 24.40
N TYR A 709 16.46 -8.31 24.91
CA TYR A 709 15.44 -9.33 24.64
C TYR A 709 14.06 -8.97 25.19
N GLU A 710 13.98 -8.19 26.28
CA GLU A 710 12.72 -7.83 26.92
C GLU A 710 11.81 -7.02 25.98
N TYR A 711 12.39 -6.21 25.09
CA TYR A 711 11.63 -5.54 24.04
C TYR A 711 10.79 -6.53 23.22
N TYR A 712 11.42 -7.56 22.68
CA TYR A 712 10.76 -8.55 21.81
C TYR A 712 9.76 -9.41 22.56
N ILE A 713 10.08 -9.78 23.81
CA ILE A 713 9.19 -10.52 24.71
C ILE A 713 7.94 -9.69 25.01
N SER A 714 8.12 -8.40 25.32
CA SER A 714 7.02 -7.45 25.58
C SER A 714 6.13 -7.28 24.34
N GLU A 715 6.72 -7.08 23.16
CA GLU A 715 5.96 -6.95 21.91
C GLU A 715 5.20 -8.22 21.55
N ALA A 716 5.81 -9.40 21.75
CA ALA A 716 5.14 -10.67 21.53
C ALA A 716 3.94 -10.85 22.49
N LYS A 717 4.12 -10.53 23.79
CA LYS A 717 3.03 -10.58 24.78
C LYS A 717 1.89 -9.61 24.42
N LYS A 718 2.18 -8.40 23.91
CA LYS A 718 1.15 -7.47 23.41
C LYS A 718 0.33 -8.09 22.28
N LEU A 719 0.98 -8.74 21.31
CA LEU A 719 0.28 -9.41 20.22
C LEU A 719 -0.57 -10.61 20.68
N ILE A 720 -0.08 -11.39 21.65
CA ILE A 720 -0.82 -12.51 22.24
C ILE A 720 -2.07 -11.98 22.95
N THR A 721 -1.91 -10.96 23.79
CA THR A 721 -3.04 -10.32 24.49
C THR A 721 -4.07 -9.73 23.50
N ALA A 722 -3.62 -9.20 22.36
CA ALA A 722 -4.51 -8.63 21.35
C ALA A 722 -5.43 -9.69 20.68
N VAL A 723 -5.14 -10.98 20.80
CA VAL A 723 -6.02 -12.08 20.34
C VAL A 723 -6.71 -12.80 21.51
N GLY A 724 -6.65 -12.26 22.75
CA GLY A 724 -7.27 -12.87 23.93
C GLY A 724 -6.50 -14.08 24.49
N GLY A 725 -5.21 -14.17 24.23
CA GLY A 725 -4.30 -15.22 24.70
C GLY A 725 -3.57 -14.88 25.99
#